data_81e7fa0a0bcd29bb37a6e29276337ba3
#
_entry.id   81e7fa0a0bcd29bb37a6e29276337ba3
#
_cell.length_a   1.000
_cell.length_b   1.000
_cell.length_c   1.000
_cell.angle_alpha   90.00
_cell.angle_beta   90.00
_cell.angle_gamma   90.00
#
_symmetry.space_group_name_H-M   'P 1'
#
loop_
_entity.id
_entity.type
_entity.pdbx_description
1 polymer ?
#
loop_
_entity_poly.entity_id
_entity_poly.type
_entity_poly.pdbx_seq_one_letter_code
_entity_poly.pdbx_strand_id
1 'polypeptide(L)'
;MFRQLDFRSWLTFLSRNRLYTAVNFVGLALALAFVLLVADYTVRQLTVDSYQTKADRIYAVCSEETVASGYYLQKYLRDRYPEIESTCAVAIFEDADAGTTPVEIGRQKFLASVLYADTTFFRMFDFTLLEGSREEALAARENVVLSESFARKVFGTFNPLGQTLRVDNDERVYVVSGVMRDIERSTIPAADIIMRAERITETNAANDERMSNSGAGVTFLLARKGADLQAKVPDMLAFFKEIYWPYIGNVVQQVRLIPLRELYFEPTNNSFKLAHGSRSFLYILLGVGLVVLVFAVMNYINLTVAQAGFRAREMAARRLLGASRGDIFLKWILESTLFCAAALLFASSIAELLVPWASQLLGTKVAVWDDFSWPVAGWCLLAVVVLGVISGLVPALLVARYQPIDIVRGTFRRHAKTLYGRVLIALQNVITIVLLATSITIGLQIRHLVNAPMGYETHDILNIETSIFPDRSAMRHFCDALRSLPEVEAVGLGCGTPHDRGNNNTFQYGTDRMVSFQIFIGDSAYFRILGLERLRDNHVADADESVVFRNFWSSNVWYINQYALRELGIAEDAPEFKVGKDLSQAIVVAGIYRDFQVGTALDAPSAVLLREVNNPDGFYPWNILVKTGRDHAAAYRAVEELFHRTTDGASFTGRYITDEIADDFAAQRRLLHIVGIFTLVALLISSLGLFAMAAYYIQQKRQEIAVRRVFGASRREMLTRLVRNFMALVGVAFVIAVPIAVWGLRRWLEEYSVRIALSPWIFLAAGLFAAVVALLSVGWQSRRAADADPVESLKN
;
A
#
# COMPACT_ATOMS: atom_id res chain seq x y z
N MET A 1 4.42 -7.34 52.00
CA MET A 1 4.17 -7.68 50.61
C MET A 1 5.46 -7.81 49.76
N PHE A 2 6.38 -6.85 49.76
CA PHE A 2 7.62 -6.91 48.95
C PHE A 2 8.70 -7.91 49.40
N ARG A 3 8.67 -8.44 50.62
CA ARG A 3 9.66 -9.41 51.18
C ARG A 3 9.51 -10.85 50.62
N GLN A 4 8.44 -11.12 49.85
CA GLN A 4 8.16 -12.46 49.28
C GLN A 4 8.60 -12.60 47.83
N LEU A 5 9.00 -11.51 47.17
CA LEU A 5 9.46 -11.51 45.78
C LEU A 5 10.96 -11.76 45.73
N ASP A 6 11.35 -13.01 45.85
CA ASP A 6 12.74 -13.41 45.67
C ASP A 6 13.06 -13.51 44.17
N PHE A 7 13.40 -12.36 43.56
CA PHE A 7 13.80 -12.25 42.14
C PHE A 7 15.11 -13.02 41.87
N ARG A 8 15.93 -13.29 42.87
CA ARG A 8 17.19 -14.01 42.69
C ARG A 8 16.95 -15.44 42.20
N SER A 9 15.94 -16.14 42.75
CA SER A 9 15.61 -17.49 42.32
C SER A 9 15.14 -17.52 40.84
N TRP A 10 14.36 -16.51 40.43
CA TRP A 10 13.92 -16.36 39.05
C TRP A 10 15.06 -16.03 38.06
N LEU A 11 15.91 -15.06 38.41
CA LEU A 11 17.09 -14.73 37.60
C LEU A 11 18.06 -15.92 37.48
N THR A 12 18.28 -16.66 38.60
CA THR A 12 19.08 -17.88 38.56
C THR A 12 18.45 -18.95 37.70
N PHE A 13 17.12 -19.09 37.69
CA PHE A 13 16.42 -20.01 36.80
C PHE A 13 16.61 -19.62 35.34
N LEU A 14 16.45 -18.32 34.99
CA LEU A 14 16.69 -17.82 33.62
C LEU A 14 18.13 -18.07 33.17
N SER A 15 19.12 -17.80 34.04
CA SER A 15 20.54 -17.98 33.69
C SER A 15 20.94 -19.45 33.54
N ARG A 16 20.30 -20.37 34.28
CA ARG A 16 20.53 -21.83 34.12
C ARG A 16 19.85 -22.41 32.87
N ASN A 17 18.76 -21.78 32.39
CA ASN A 17 18.00 -22.27 31.24
C ASN A 17 18.17 -21.34 30.03
N ARG A 18 19.40 -20.90 29.73
CA ARG A 18 19.73 -19.85 28.73
C ARG A 18 19.07 -20.05 27.38
N LEU A 19 19.08 -21.26 26.82
CA LEU A 19 18.50 -21.55 25.52
C LEU A 19 16.99 -21.26 25.46
N TYR A 20 16.25 -21.79 26.43
CA TYR A 20 14.79 -21.60 26.50
C TYR A 20 14.41 -20.15 26.78
N THR A 21 15.18 -19.51 27.66
CA THR A 21 15.00 -18.08 27.99
C THR A 21 15.24 -17.23 26.75
N ALA A 22 16.35 -17.46 26.03
CA ALA A 22 16.67 -16.73 24.81
C ALA A 22 15.61 -16.91 23.72
N VAL A 23 15.17 -18.15 23.47
CA VAL A 23 14.12 -18.44 22.47
C VAL A 23 12.81 -17.72 22.81
N ASN A 24 12.39 -17.77 24.09
CA ASN A 24 11.19 -17.04 24.52
C ASN A 24 11.34 -15.54 24.41
N PHE A 25 12.46 -15.01 24.87
CA PHE A 25 12.72 -13.58 24.89
C PHE A 25 12.80 -12.98 23.47
N VAL A 26 13.61 -13.59 22.61
CA VAL A 26 13.78 -13.15 21.22
C VAL A 26 12.48 -13.30 20.43
N GLY A 27 11.78 -14.43 20.56
CA GLY A 27 10.52 -14.65 19.88
C GLY A 27 9.45 -13.63 20.28
N LEU A 28 9.32 -13.32 21.57
CA LEU A 28 8.39 -12.33 22.07
C LEU A 28 8.81 -10.90 21.66
N ALA A 29 10.10 -10.58 21.76
CA ALA A 29 10.63 -9.26 21.41
C ALA A 29 10.45 -8.96 19.91
N LEU A 30 10.72 -9.92 19.03
CA LEU A 30 10.47 -9.77 17.58
C LEU A 30 9.00 -9.52 17.28
N ALA A 31 8.10 -10.32 17.88
CA ALA A 31 6.67 -10.13 17.69
C ALA A 31 6.21 -8.76 18.18
N LEU A 32 6.67 -8.33 19.35
CA LEU A 32 6.32 -7.02 19.93
C LEU A 32 6.89 -5.87 19.09
N ALA A 33 8.09 -6.00 18.51
CA ALA A 33 8.66 -5.00 17.62
C ALA A 33 7.77 -4.77 16.38
N PHE A 34 7.31 -5.86 15.75
CA PHE A 34 6.36 -5.75 14.64
C PHE A 34 5.01 -5.16 15.07
N VAL A 35 4.50 -5.57 16.23
CA VAL A 35 3.24 -5.00 16.75
C VAL A 35 3.37 -3.51 17.03
N LEU A 36 4.52 -3.04 17.52
CA LEU A 36 4.78 -1.60 17.71
C LEU A 36 4.78 -0.84 16.41
N LEU A 37 5.46 -1.35 15.36
CA LEU A 37 5.47 -0.73 14.03
C LEU A 37 4.07 -0.67 13.41
N VAL A 38 3.30 -1.76 13.53
CA VAL A 38 1.91 -1.82 13.04
C VAL A 38 1.01 -0.87 13.83
N ALA A 39 1.20 -0.78 15.15
CA ALA A 39 0.43 0.12 16.00
C ALA A 39 0.71 1.59 15.66
N ASP A 40 1.98 1.97 15.50
CA ASP A 40 2.37 3.32 15.10
C ASP A 40 1.77 3.69 13.74
N TYR A 41 1.96 2.83 12.73
CA TYR A 41 1.33 3.00 11.42
C TYR A 41 -0.19 3.18 11.53
N THR A 42 -0.86 2.30 12.30
CA THR A 42 -2.32 2.34 12.47
C THR A 42 -2.77 3.66 13.10
N VAL A 43 -2.11 4.09 14.17
CA VAL A 43 -2.42 5.37 14.83
C VAL A 43 -2.24 6.53 13.87
N ARG A 44 -1.14 6.55 13.11
CA ARG A 44 -0.87 7.60 12.10
C ARG A 44 -1.94 7.65 11.04
N GLN A 45 -2.39 6.49 10.53
CA GLN A 45 -3.46 6.41 9.53
C GLN A 45 -4.82 6.85 10.08
N LEU A 46 -5.16 6.46 11.31
CA LEU A 46 -6.43 6.81 11.94
C LEU A 46 -6.48 8.26 12.46
N THR A 47 -5.33 8.91 12.61
CA THR A 47 -5.23 10.30 13.10
C THR A 47 -4.92 11.31 11.99
N VAL A 48 -5.05 10.90 10.71
CA VAL A 48 -4.97 11.82 9.58
C VAL A 48 -5.99 12.94 9.75
N ASP A 49 -5.56 14.19 9.51
CA ASP A 49 -6.35 15.43 9.68
C ASP A 49 -6.94 15.66 11.09
N SER A 50 -6.56 14.87 12.10
CA SER A 50 -7.07 15.05 13.46
C SER A 50 -6.63 16.35 14.14
N TYR A 51 -5.50 16.92 13.69
CA TYR A 51 -4.95 18.19 14.19
C TYR A 51 -5.67 19.42 13.62
N GLN A 52 -6.45 19.24 12.56
CA GLN A 52 -7.23 20.32 11.94
C GLN A 52 -8.40 20.71 12.84
N THR A 53 -8.39 21.91 13.40
CA THR A 53 -9.41 22.36 14.38
C THR A 53 -10.81 22.52 13.76
N LYS A 54 -10.86 22.70 12.43
CA LYS A 54 -12.09 22.89 11.66
C LYS A 54 -12.54 21.64 10.91
N ALA A 55 -11.84 20.49 11.07
CA ALA A 55 -12.07 19.27 10.28
C ALA A 55 -13.53 18.80 10.27
N ASP A 56 -14.25 18.96 11.39
CA ASP A 56 -15.65 18.54 11.50
C ASP A 56 -16.62 19.43 10.70
N ARG A 57 -16.14 20.56 10.18
CA ARG A 57 -16.92 21.52 9.38
C ARG A 57 -16.40 21.66 7.94
N ILE A 58 -15.31 20.98 7.61
CA ILE A 58 -14.74 20.99 6.25
C ILE A 58 -15.28 19.77 5.51
N TYR A 59 -15.84 20.02 4.32
CA TYR A 59 -16.37 19.00 3.42
C TYR A 59 -15.72 19.12 2.05
N ALA A 60 -15.37 17.99 1.44
CA ALA A 60 -15.05 17.94 0.02
C ALA A 60 -16.30 17.70 -0.81
N VAL A 61 -16.43 18.39 -1.92
CA VAL A 61 -17.51 18.16 -2.90
C VAL A 61 -17.08 17.01 -3.79
N CYS A 62 -17.89 15.94 -3.80
CA CYS A 62 -17.62 14.72 -4.54
C CYS A 62 -18.80 14.36 -5.44
N SER A 63 -18.51 13.68 -6.53
CA SER A 63 -19.49 12.93 -7.30
C SER A 63 -19.64 11.49 -6.79
N GLU A 64 -20.22 10.61 -7.58
CA GLU A 64 -20.32 9.18 -7.29
C GLU A 64 -18.94 8.50 -7.24
N GLU A 65 -18.03 8.89 -8.12
CA GLU A 65 -16.77 8.18 -8.38
C GLU A 65 -15.53 9.04 -8.14
N THR A 66 -15.65 10.36 -8.09
CA THR A 66 -14.49 11.25 -8.01
C THR A 66 -14.72 12.46 -7.10
N VAL A 67 -13.63 12.92 -6.50
CA VAL A 67 -13.56 14.21 -5.77
C VAL A 67 -13.27 15.38 -6.71
N ALA A 68 -13.06 15.12 -8.00
CA ALA A 68 -12.72 16.14 -8.98
C ALA A 68 -13.87 17.11 -9.21
N SER A 69 -13.55 18.38 -9.31
CA SER A 69 -14.50 19.46 -9.60
C SER A 69 -13.85 20.56 -10.44
N GLY A 70 -14.68 21.30 -11.18
CA GLY A 70 -14.24 22.51 -11.87
C GLY A 70 -13.84 23.60 -10.89
N TYR A 71 -12.80 24.38 -11.23
CA TYR A 71 -12.26 25.41 -10.36
C TYR A 71 -13.30 26.43 -9.90
N TYR A 72 -14.18 26.90 -10.82
CA TYR A 72 -15.17 27.92 -10.51
C TYR A 72 -16.37 27.45 -9.69
N LEU A 73 -16.52 26.12 -9.47
CA LEU A 73 -17.60 25.56 -8.67
C LEU A 73 -17.65 26.18 -7.27
N GLN A 74 -16.51 26.44 -6.67
CA GLN A 74 -16.39 27.06 -5.36
C GLN A 74 -17.05 28.45 -5.30
N LYS A 75 -16.92 29.27 -6.37
CA LYS A 75 -17.54 30.60 -6.47
C LYS A 75 -19.06 30.49 -6.45
N TYR A 76 -19.62 29.61 -7.30
CA TYR A 76 -21.05 29.39 -7.40
C TYR A 76 -21.65 28.88 -6.09
N LEU A 77 -20.97 27.94 -5.42
CA LEU A 77 -21.43 27.40 -4.14
C LEU A 77 -21.40 28.44 -3.03
N ARG A 78 -20.35 29.24 -2.94
CA ARG A 78 -20.25 30.32 -1.95
C ARG A 78 -21.30 31.39 -2.15
N ASP A 79 -21.57 31.75 -3.40
CA ASP A 79 -22.56 32.80 -3.72
C ASP A 79 -24.00 32.33 -3.51
N ARG A 80 -24.28 31.01 -3.65
CA ARG A 80 -25.62 30.43 -3.53
C ARG A 80 -26.00 30.07 -2.09
N TYR A 81 -25.02 29.55 -1.30
CA TYR A 81 -25.29 28.98 0.01
C TYR A 81 -24.67 29.78 1.14
N PRO A 82 -25.48 30.58 1.86
CA PRO A 82 -25.01 31.39 3.00
C PRO A 82 -24.51 30.55 4.18
N GLU A 83 -24.84 29.25 4.23
CA GLU A 83 -24.35 28.29 5.21
C GLU A 83 -22.84 28.01 5.04
N ILE A 84 -22.28 28.32 3.88
CA ILE A 84 -20.84 28.19 3.61
C ILE A 84 -20.12 29.42 4.14
N GLU A 85 -19.16 29.22 5.03
CA GLU A 85 -18.30 30.27 5.60
C GLU A 85 -17.18 30.65 4.63
N SER A 86 -16.57 29.66 4.01
CA SER A 86 -15.45 29.81 3.06
C SER A 86 -15.35 28.60 2.13
N THR A 87 -14.75 28.82 0.97
CA THR A 87 -14.42 27.76 0.00
C THR A 87 -12.92 27.76 -0.28
N CYS A 88 -12.40 26.64 -0.69
CA CYS A 88 -11.00 26.50 -1.12
C CYS A 88 -10.91 25.45 -2.23
N ALA A 89 -10.38 25.83 -3.37
CA ALA A 89 -9.97 24.86 -4.40
C ALA A 89 -8.52 24.48 -4.16
N VAL A 90 -8.26 23.18 -4.27
CA VAL A 90 -6.91 22.59 -4.19
C VAL A 90 -6.71 21.69 -5.40
N ALA A 91 -5.58 21.84 -6.07
CA ALA A 91 -5.25 21.01 -7.22
C ALA A 91 -3.77 20.65 -7.24
N ILE A 92 -3.49 19.49 -7.78
CA ILE A 92 -2.14 19.04 -8.11
C ILE A 92 -2.18 18.73 -9.59
N PHE A 93 -1.40 19.48 -10.35
CA PHE A 93 -1.15 19.18 -11.75
C PHE A 93 0.22 18.54 -11.83
N GLU A 94 0.25 17.39 -12.41
CA GLU A 94 1.48 16.71 -12.75
C GLU A 94 1.57 16.75 -14.26
N ASP A 95 2.50 17.55 -14.76
CA ASP A 95 2.81 17.57 -16.20
C ASP A 95 3.67 16.37 -16.59
N ALA A 96 4.07 15.54 -15.60
CA ALA A 96 4.87 14.35 -15.80
C ALA A 96 4.46 13.22 -14.85
N ASP A 97 4.64 11.96 -15.24
CA ASP A 97 4.43 10.76 -14.40
C ASP A 97 5.21 10.79 -13.08
N ALA A 98 6.28 11.60 -13.00
CA ALA A 98 7.08 11.77 -11.80
C ALA A 98 6.44 12.65 -10.71
N GLY A 99 5.32 13.33 -11.00
CA GLY A 99 4.64 14.19 -10.02
C GLY A 99 5.42 15.42 -9.60
N THR A 100 6.37 15.86 -10.41
CA THR A 100 7.25 16.99 -10.10
C THR A 100 7.39 17.94 -11.28
N THR A 101 7.46 19.23 -10.98
CA THR A 101 7.63 20.31 -11.95
C THR A 101 9.06 20.86 -11.85
N PRO A 102 9.74 21.13 -12.97
CA PRO A 102 11.03 21.82 -12.93
C PRO A 102 10.90 23.24 -12.35
N VAL A 103 11.78 23.57 -11.43
CA VAL A 103 11.83 24.88 -10.79
C VAL A 103 13.25 25.43 -10.89
N GLU A 104 13.37 26.65 -11.41
CA GLU A 104 14.64 27.34 -11.54
C GLU A 104 14.82 28.37 -10.40
N ILE A 105 15.90 28.22 -9.66
CA ILE A 105 16.28 29.12 -8.57
C ILE A 105 17.73 29.61 -8.78
N GLY A 106 17.85 30.86 -9.12
CA GLY A 106 19.14 31.41 -9.53
C GLY A 106 19.60 30.81 -10.88
N ARG A 107 20.60 29.90 -10.84
CA ARG A 107 21.11 29.18 -12.02
C ARG A 107 20.93 27.67 -11.92
N GLN A 108 20.25 27.21 -10.88
CA GLN A 108 20.08 25.79 -10.63
C GLN A 108 18.64 25.40 -10.89
N LYS A 109 18.45 24.24 -11.50
CA LYS A 109 17.13 23.62 -11.73
C LYS A 109 16.90 22.51 -10.70
N PHE A 110 15.72 22.49 -10.11
CA PHE A 110 15.27 21.50 -9.15
C PHE A 110 13.96 20.90 -9.63
N LEU A 111 13.69 19.66 -9.27
CA LEU A 111 12.37 19.09 -9.41
C LEU A 111 11.62 19.27 -8.08
N ALA A 112 10.41 19.80 -8.14
CA ALA A 112 9.57 20.11 -6.99
C ALA A 112 8.13 19.68 -7.25
N SER A 113 7.47 19.12 -6.23
CA SER A 113 6.03 18.89 -6.25
C SER A 113 5.28 20.19 -5.97
N VAL A 114 4.32 20.53 -6.81
CA VAL A 114 3.57 21.80 -6.73
C VAL A 114 2.12 21.54 -6.39
N LEU A 115 1.65 22.17 -5.32
CA LEU A 115 0.24 22.23 -4.92
C LEU A 115 -0.34 23.59 -5.26
N TYR A 116 -1.43 23.62 -6.01
CA TYR A 116 -2.17 24.83 -6.31
C TYR A 116 -3.33 24.98 -5.32
N ALA A 117 -3.42 26.13 -4.66
CA ALA A 117 -4.41 26.38 -3.64
C ALA A 117 -4.92 27.83 -3.68
N ASP A 118 -6.14 28.05 -3.20
CA ASP A 118 -6.71 29.40 -3.10
C ASP A 118 -6.11 30.21 -1.95
N THR A 119 -6.35 31.52 -1.97
CA THR A 119 -5.97 32.45 -0.89
C THR A 119 -6.56 32.08 0.47
N THR A 120 -7.62 31.29 0.49
CA THR A 120 -8.30 30.83 1.70
C THR A 120 -7.63 29.60 2.33
N PHE A 121 -6.65 28.98 1.67
CA PHE A 121 -6.03 27.73 2.07
C PHE A 121 -5.53 27.77 3.53
N PHE A 122 -4.65 28.69 3.87
CA PHE A 122 -4.12 28.81 5.23
C PHE A 122 -5.13 29.32 6.27
N ARG A 123 -6.28 29.87 5.84
CA ARG A 123 -7.41 30.20 6.73
C ARG A 123 -8.31 29.02 6.99
N MET A 124 -8.48 28.13 6.00
CA MET A 124 -9.31 26.92 6.10
C MET A 124 -8.59 25.81 6.84
N PHE A 125 -7.33 25.54 6.46
CA PHE A 125 -6.50 24.48 7.00
C PHE A 125 -5.47 25.01 8.00
N ASP A 126 -5.24 24.25 9.07
CA ASP A 126 -4.35 24.63 10.17
C ASP A 126 -2.89 24.22 9.93
N PHE A 127 -2.40 24.35 8.70
CA PHE A 127 -0.98 24.15 8.42
C PHE A 127 -0.12 25.22 9.07
N THR A 128 1.02 24.81 9.63
CA THR A 128 1.90 25.72 10.39
C THR A 128 2.87 26.43 9.45
N LEU A 129 2.76 27.75 9.34
CA LEU A 129 3.79 28.59 8.76
C LEU A 129 4.89 28.81 9.79
N LEU A 130 6.14 28.51 9.39
CA LEU A 130 7.35 28.77 10.17
C LEU A 130 7.82 30.22 9.98
N GLU A 131 7.67 30.72 8.74
CA GLU A 131 8.00 32.09 8.34
C GLU A 131 6.90 32.63 7.42
N GLY A 132 6.63 33.93 7.45
CA GLY A 132 5.56 34.59 6.72
C GLY A 132 4.26 34.67 7.53
N SER A 133 3.23 35.31 6.96
CA SER A 133 1.90 35.46 7.58
C SER A 133 0.83 34.69 6.80
N ARG A 134 -0.18 34.16 7.49
CA ARG A 134 -1.28 33.40 6.87
C ARG A 134 -2.11 34.23 5.88
N GLU A 135 -2.18 35.55 6.11
CA GLU A 135 -2.91 36.49 5.29
C GLU A 135 -2.14 36.84 4.01
N GLU A 136 -0.82 36.94 4.09
CA GLU A 136 0.05 37.38 3.00
C GLU A 136 0.62 36.24 2.17
N ALA A 137 0.66 35.02 2.73
CA ALA A 137 1.32 33.86 2.12
C ALA A 137 0.91 33.62 0.66
N LEU A 138 -0.39 33.71 0.35
CA LEU A 138 -0.93 33.57 -1.01
C LEU A 138 -1.71 34.82 -1.45
N ALA A 139 -1.39 36.03 -0.94
CA ALA A 139 -2.14 37.24 -1.25
C ALA A 139 -1.89 37.72 -2.69
N ALA A 140 -0.64 37.81 -3.13
CA ALA A 140 -0.30 38.14 -4.51
C ALA A 140 -0.28 36.87 -5.39
N ARG A 141 -0.49 37.03 -6.69
CA ARG A 141 -0.50 35.92 -7.65
C ARG A 141 0.89 35.27 -7.80
N GLU A 142 1.92 36.05 -7.62
CA GLU A 142 3.31 35.65 -7.71
C GLU A 142 3.87 35.11 -6.38
N ASN A 143 3.08 35.11 -5.32
CA ASN A 143 3.50 34.56 -4.03
C ASN A 143 3.52 33.03 -4.06
N VAL A 144 4.61 32.47 -3.50
CA VAL A 144 4.74 31.03 -3.28
C VAL A 144 5.16 30.73 -1.86
N VAL A 145 4.70 29.61 -1.33
CA VAL A 145 5.09 29.10 -0.02
C VAL A 145 5.88 27.81 -0.23
N LEU A 146 7.04 27.72 0.40
CA LEU A 146 7.91 26.55 0.33
C LEU A 146 7.69 25.64 1.54
N SER A 147 7.85 24.35 1.36
CA SER A 147 7.99 23.42 2.48
C SER A 147 9.33 23.60 3.19
N GLU A 148 9.41 23.26 4.46
CA GLU A 148 10.64 23.37 5.26
C GLU A 148 11.77 22.54 4.67
N SER A 149 11.47 21.30 4.26
CA SER A 149 12.45 20.40 3.67
C SER A 149 12.98 20.91 2.32
N PHE A 150 12.11 21.43 1.46
CA PHE A 150 12.51 21.98 0.17
C PHE A 150 13.28 23.30 0.34
N ALA A 151 12.84 24.20 1.22
CA ALA A 151 13.55 25.42 1.53
C ALA A 151 14.99 25.14 2.04
N ARG A 152 15.16 24.14 2.91
CA ARG A 152 16.48 23.70 3.38
C ARG A 152 17.33 23.09 2.26
N LYS A 153 16.73 22.29 1.39
CA LYS A 153 17.40 21.65 0.25
C LYS A 153 17.98 22.67 -0.71
N VAL A 154 17.23 23.76 -0.96
CA VAL A 154 17.58 24.76 -1.99
C VAL A 154 18.41 25.89 -1.43
N PHE A 155 18.01 26.45 -0.28
CA PHE A 155 18.64 27.65 0.29
C PHE A 155 19.61 27.32 1.44
N GLY A 156 19.60 26.09 1.98
CA GLY A 156 20.45 25.69 3.10
C GLY A 156 20.14 26.51 4.36
N THR A 157 21.11 27.36 4.75
CA THR A 157 20.99 28.24 5.93
C THR A 157 20.57 29.68 5.58
N PHE A 158 20.41 30.03 4.30
CA PHE A 158 19.96 31.35 3.88
C PHE A 158 18.44 31.49 4.10
N ASN A 159 18.05 32.74 4.48
CA ASN A 159 16.63 33.05 4.60
C ASN A 159 15.95 32.97 3.20
N PRO A 160 14.97 32.12 2.99
CA PRO A 160 14.28 31.97 1.71
C PRO A 160 13.27 33.10 1.43
N LEU A 161 12.79 33.84 2.45
CA LEU A 161 11.79 34.89 2.26
C LEU A 161 12.28 35.99 1.32
N GLY A 162 11.43 36.36 0.36
CA GLY A 162 11.75 37.40 -0.64
C GLY A 162 12.67 36.91 -1.76
N GLN A 163 13.16 35.68 -1.72
CA GLN A 163 13.89 35.08 -2.84
C GLN A 163 12.95 34.81 -3.99
N THR A 164 13.50 34.74 -5.20
CA THR A 164 12.71 34.53 -6.41
C THR A 164 12.99 33.18 -7.04
N LEU A 165 11.98 32.63 -7.65
CA LEU A 165 12.05 31.39 -8.42
C LEU A 165 11.19 31.48 -9.70
N ARG A 166 11.48 30.61 -10.67
CA ARG A 166 10.64 30.37 -11.84
C ARG A 166 10.17 28.92 -11.83
N VAL A 167 8.93 28.71 -12.22
CA VAL A 167 8.33 27.38 -12.27
C VAL A 167 8.12 27.01 -13.72
N ASP A 168 8.73 25.91 -14.12
CA ASP A 168 8.65 25.36 -15.47
C ASP A 168 8.92 26.42 -16.57
N ASN A 169 8.33 26.27 -17.75
CA ASN A 169 8.44 27.21 -18.89
C ASN A 169 7.64 28.53 -18.68
N ASP A 170 7.31 28.89 -17.43
CA ASP A 170 6.63 30.15 -17.15
C ASP A 170 7.65 31.30 -17.07
N GLU A 171 7.43 32.34 -17.89
CA GLU A 171 8.27 33.53 -17.88
C GLU A 171 8.16 34.37 -16.60
N ARG A 172 7.15 34.09 -15.75
CA ARG A 172 6.89 34.83 -14.51
C ARG A 172 7.93 34.50 -13.45
N VAL A 173 8.20 35.52 -12.65
CA VAL A 173 9.06 35.39 -11.49
C VAL A 173 8.16 35.31 -10.25
N TYR A 174 8.31 34.26 -9.49
CA TYR A 174 7.59 34.04 -8.23
C TYR A 174 8.45 34.45 -7.05
N VAL A 175 7.79 34.94 -5.99
CA VAL A 175 8.47 35.42 -4.77
C VAL A 175 8.11 34.50 -3.60
N VAL A 176 9.09 34.03 -2.86
CA VAL A 176 8.88 33.24 -1.65
C VAL A 176 8.31 34.15 -0.56
N SER A 177 7.04 33.99 -0.24
CA SER A 177 6.26 34.76 0.74
C SER A 177 6.12 34.03 2.09
N GLY A 178 6.49 32.77 2.16
CA GLY A 178 6.43 32.01 3.39
C GLY A 178 7.15 30.67 3.31
N VAL A 179 7.45 30.12 4.49
CA VAL A 179 7.93 28.75 4.67
C VAL A 179 6.98 28.04 5.63
N MET A 180 6.48 26.89 5.23
CA MET A 180 5.61 26.08 6.06
C MET A 180 6.32 24.80 6.52
N ARG A 181 5.87 24.24 7.64
CA ARG A 181 6.26 22.89 8.03
C ARG A 181 5.76 21.89 6.99
N ASP A 182 6.55 20.84 6.75
CA ASP A 182 6.15 19.78 5.83
C ASP A 182 4.76 19.24 6.19
N ILE A 183 3.94 19.02 5.17
CA ILE A 183 2.60 18.45 5.35
C ILE A 183 2.74 16.97 5.70
N GLU A 184 2.36 16.62 6.91
CA GLU A 184 2.32 15.25 7.39
C GLU A 184 0.92 14.92 7.91
N ARG A 185 0.50 13.66 7.83
CA ARG A 185 -0.79 13.17 8.34
C ARG A 185 -1.99 13.99 7.87
N SER A 186 -2.02 14.32 6.60
CA SER A 186 -3.12 15.05 5.99
C SER A 186 -3.62 14.37 4.72
N THR A 187 -4.90 14.53 4.44
CA THR A 187 -5.49 14.18 3.14
C THR A 187 -4.99 15.11 2.04
N ILE A 188 -4.63 16.35 2.39
CA ILE A 188 -3.90 17.24 1.47
C ILE A 188 -2.48 16.67 1.34
N PRO A 189 -2.02 16.35 0.12
CA PRO A 189 -0.72 15.73 -0.08
C PRO A 189 0.43 16.67 0.25
N ALA A 190 1.58 16.10 0.58
CA ALA A 190 2.81 16.85 0.76
C ALA A 190 3.21 17.50 -0.56
N ALA A 191 3.64 18.75 -0.50
CA ALA A 191 4.13 19.49 -1.65
C ALA A 191 5.36 20.32 -1.24
N ASP A 192 6.30 20.45 -2.18
CA ASP A 192 7.48 21.28 -2.02
C ASP A 192 7.15 22.77 -2.11
N ILE A 193 6.19 23.09 -2.99
CA ILE A 193 5.77 24.46 -3.28
C ILE A 193 4.24 24.53 -3.27
N ILE A 194 3.69 25.58 -2.62
CA ILE A 194 2.27 25.95 -2.76
C ILE A 194 2.17 27.25 -3.55
N MET A 195 1.36 27.22 -4.60
CA MET A 195 1.07 28.34 -5.50
C MET A 195 -0.41 28.63 -5.57
N ARG A 196 -0.77 29.79 -6.13
CA ARG A 196 -2.17 30.14 -6.31
C ARG A 196 -2.86 29.34 -7.40
N ALA A 197 -4.07 28.88 -7.09
CA ALA A 197 -4.89 28.05 -7.98
C ALA A 197 -5.41 28.75 -9.24
N GLU A 198 -5.48 30.09 -9.27
CA GLU A 198 -5.88 30.82 -10.48
C GLU A 198 -4.95 30.59 -11.67
N ARG A 199 -3.69 30.19 -11.43
CA ARG A 199 -2.77 29.82 -12.51
C ARG A 199 -3.34 28.72 -13.39
N ILE A 200 -4.08 27.77 -12.81
CA ILE A 200 -4.70 26.68 -13.55
C ILE A 200 -5.69 27.20 -14.59
N THR A 201 -6.44 28.27 -14.26
CA THR A 201 -7.40 28.86 -15.16
C THR A 201 -6.75 29.63 -16.30
N GLU A 202 -5.53 30.11 -16.07
CA GLU A 202 -4.77 30.84 -17.08
C GLU A 202 -4.09 29.90 -18.09
N THR A 203 -3.65 28.72 -17.65
CA THR A 203 -2.95 27.73 -18.49
C THR A 203 -3.88 26.76 -19.17
N ASN A 204 -5.07 26.51 -18.62
CA ASN A 204 -6.05 25.57 -19.14
C ASN A 204 -7.34 26.28 -19.53
N ALA A 205 -7.49 26.56 -20.84
CA ALA A 205 -8.67 27.21 -21.40
C ALA A 205 -10.00 26.45 -21.19
N ALA A 206 -9.94 25.17 -20.83
CA ALA A 206 -11.12 24.37 -20.47
C ALA A 206 -11.66 24.68 -19.07
N ASN A 207 -10.92 25.41 -18.23
CA ASN A 207 -11.33 25.87 -16.90
C ASN A 207 -11.96 27.27 -16.98
N ASP A 208 -12.98 27.42 -17.78
CA ASP A 208 -13.71 28.68 -17.88
C ASP A 208 -14.85 28.81 -16.85
N GLU A 209 -15.36 30.03 -16.71
CA GLU A 209 -16.51 30.31 -15.82
C GLU A 209 -17.79 29.56 -16.24
N ARG A 210 -17.86 29.03 -17.47
CA ARG A 210 -19.00 28.27 -17.95
C ARG A 210 -19.03 26.84 -17.44
N MET A 211 -18.07 26.45 -16.57
CA MET A 211 -17.97 25.12 -16.04
C MET A 211 -17.89 24.04 -17.12
N SER A 212 -17.19 24.32 -18.23
CA SER A 212 -17.04 23.42 -19.37
C SER A 212 -16.05 22.27 -19.09
N ASN A 213 -15.24 22.38 -18.03
CA ASN A 213 -14.36 21.31 -17.57
C ASN A 213 -14.85 20.69 -16.25
N SER A 214 -14.81 19.36 -16.17
CA SER A 214 -15.29 18.61 -15.03
C SER A 214 -14.27 18.41 -13.91
N GLY A 215 -13.00 18.70 -14.14
CA GLY A 215 -11.97 18.29 -13.22
C GLY A 215 -10.70 19.14 -13.29
N ALA A 216 -10.65 20.25 -12.56
CA ALA A 216 -9.42 21.03 -12.40
C ALA A 216 -8.84 20.98 -10.99
N GLY A 217 -9.55 20.40 -10.03
CA GLY A 217 -9.13 20.34 -8.65
C GLY A 217 -10.18 19.72 -7.75
N VAL A 218 -9.99 19.88 -6.46
CA VAL A 218 -10.93 19.49 -5.41
C VAL A 218 -11.47 20.72 -4.72
N THR A 219 -12.78 20.84 -4.65
CA THR A 219 -13.45 21.94 -3.94
C THR A 219 -13.74 21.55 -2.50
N PHE A 220 -13.16 22.29 -1.56
CA PHE A 220 -13.45 22.18 -0.13
C PHE A 220 -14.39 23.29 0.31
N LEU A 221 -15.36 22.96 1.16
CA LEU A 221 -16.34 23.87 1.76
C LEU A 221 -16.16 23.89 3.27
N LEU A 222 -16.05 25.07 3.85
CA LEU A 222 -16.10 25.25 5.30
C LEU A 222 -17.52 25.68 5.69
N ALA A 223 -18.20 24.84 6.43
CA ALA A 223 -19.53 25.14 6.97
C ALA A 223 -19.47 26.19 8.09
N ARG A 224 -20.45 27.10 8.17
CA ARG A 224 -20.61 27.97 9.34
C ARG A 224 -20.90 27.14 10.59
N LYS A 225 -20.53 27.67 11.75
CA LYS A 225 -20.80 26.97 13.03
C LYS A 225 -22.30 26.75 13.20
N GLY A 226 -22.70 25.49 13.37
CA GLY A 226 -24.08 25.07 13.54
C GLY A 226 -24.89 24.92 12.24
N ALA A 227 -24.30 25.15 11.06
CA ALA A 227 -24.92 24.88 9.78
C ALA A 227 -24.79 23.42 9.38
N ASP A 228 -25.88 22.86 8.82
CA ASP A 228 -25.91 21.51 8.26
C ASP A 228 -25.88 21.59 6.74
N LEU A 229 -24.68 21.36 6.14
CA LEU A 229 -24.52 21.32 4.70
C LEU A 229 -25.02 20.00 4.10
N GLN A 230 -25.07 18.90 4.86
CA GLN A 230 -25.59 17.63 4.37
C GLN A 230 -27.07 17.72 3.99
N ALA A 231 -27.86 18.49 4.75
CA ALA A 231 -29.24 18.75 4.43
C ALA A 231 -29.45 19.52 3.11
N LYS A 232 -28.40 20.19 2.59
CA LYS A 232 -28.42 20.95 1.33
C LYS A 232 -28.05 20.14 0.10
N VAL A 233 -27.56 18.90 0.26
CA VAL A 233 -27.11 18.05 -0.86
C VAL A 233 -28.18 17.88 -1.95
N PRO A 234 -29.47 17.64 -1.64
CA PRO A 234 -30.48 17.56 -2.70
C PRO A 234 -30.67 18.87 -3.50
N ASP A 235 -30.61 20.04 -2.82
CA ASP A 235 -30.67 21.35 -3.48
C ASP A 235 -29.40 21.61 -4.31
N MET A 236 -28.23 21.23 -3.81
CA MET A 236 -26.97 21.30 -4.55
C MET A 236 -27.01 20.45 -5.84
N LEU A 237 -27.57 19.24 -5.78
CA LEU A 237 -27.74 18.41 -6.96
C LEU A 237 -28.66 19.08 -7.99
N ALA A 238 -29.78 19.66 -7.57
CA ALA A 238 -30.67 20.40 -8.46
C ALA A 238 -29.94 21.59 -9.10
N PHE A 239 -29.20 22.36 -8.30
CA PHE A 239 -28.41 23.49 -8.78
C PHE A 239 -27.29 23.06 -9.74
N PHE A 240 -26.57 21.95 -9.50
CA PHE A 240 -25.53 21.44 -10.40
C PHE A 240 -26.11 21.02 -11.75
N LYS A 241 -27.33 20.49 -11.77
CA LYS A 241 -28.06 20.19 -13.01
C LYS A 241 -28.39 21.41 -13.87
N GLU A 242 -28.31 22.59 -13.29
CA GLU A 242 -28.54 23.87 -14.01
C GLU A 242 -27.25 24.46 -14.56
N ILE A 243 -26.13 24.31 -13.85
CA ILE A 243 -24.89 25.05 -14.13
C ILE A 243 -23.69 24.18 -14.53
N TYR A 244 -23.70 22.89 -14.19
CA TYR A 244 -22.48 22.05 -14.31
C TYR A 244 -22.71 20.88 -15.27
N TRP A 245 -21.97 20.86 -16.36
CA TRP A 245 -22.23 19.98 -17.50
C TRP A 245 -22.29 18.47 -17.16
N PRO A 246 -21.47 17.88 -16.24
CA PRO A 246 -21.59 16.46 -15.97
C PRO A 246 -22.94 16.08 -15.38
N TYR A 247 -23.57 17.01 -14.66
CA TYR A 247 -24.89 16.84 -14.06
C TYR A 247 -26.02 17.20 -15.05
N ILE A 248 -25.81 18.22 -15.89
CA ILE A 248 -26.74 18.58 -16.99
C ILE A 248 -26.88 17.41 -17.96
N GLY A 249 -25.75 16.76 -18.28
CA GLY A 249 -25.70 15.64 -19.21
C GLY A 249 -26.06 14.28 -18.59
N ASN A 250 -26.46 14.23 -17.29
CA ASN A 250 -26.71 13.00 -16.54
C ASN A 250 -25.53 12.00 -16.51
N VAL A 251 -24.31 12.46 -16.78
CA VAL A 251 -23.09 11.66 -16.57
C VAL A 251 -22.91 11.33 -15.10
N VAL A 252 -23.14 12.35 -14.27
CA VAL A 252 -23.12 12.27 -12.81
C VAL A 252 -24.53 12.51 -12.27
N GLN A 253 -25.00 11.64 -11.39
CA GLN A 253 -26.34 11.68 -10.86
C GLN A 253 -26.42 12.05 -9.38
N GLN A 254 -25.31 12.00 -8.65
CA GLN A 254 -25.27 12.25 -7.22
C GLN A 254 -24.18 13.27 -6.86
N VAL A 255 -24.51 14.08 -5.89
CA VAL A 255 -23.55 14.95 -5.18
C VAL A 255 -23.38 14.39 -3.77
N ARG A 256 -22.14 14.32 -3.32
CA ARG A 256 -21.78 13.89 -1.98
C ARG A 256 -20.91 14.95 -1.32
N LEU A 257 -21.19 15.26 -0.08
CA LEU A 257 -20.30 16.07 0.76
C LEU A 257 -19.60 15.14 1.75
N ILE A 258 -18.30 14.94 1.56
CA ILE A 258 -17.53 14.03 2.39
C ILE A 258 -16.77 14.84 3.44
N PRO A 259 -16.99 14.60 4.76
CA PRO A 259 -16.24 15.25 5.81
C PRO A 259 -14.73 15.00 5.67
N LEU A 260 -13.91 16.01 5.97
CA LEU A 260 -12.45 15.90 5.84
C LEU A 260 -11.88 14.69 6.59
N ARG A 261 -12.41 14.35 7.77
CA ARG A 261 -11.97 13.19 8.57
C ARG A 261 -12.25 11.84 7.93
N GLU A 262 -13.22 11.77 7.02
CA GLU A 262 -13.62 10.54 6.33
C GLU A 262 -12.98 10.43 4.96
N LEU A 263 -12.60 11.56 4.38
CA LEU A 263 -12.12 11.69 3.02
C LEU A 263 -10.86 10.83 2.76
N TYR A 264 -9.97 10.73 3.74
CA TYR A 264 -8.75 9.93 3.65
C TYR A 264 -9.00 8.44 3.33
N PHE A 265 -10.11 7.89 3.83
CA PHE A 265 -10.47 6.49 3.63
C PHE A 265 -11.61 6.29 2.61
N GLU A 266 -12.02 7.35 1.94
CA GLU A 266 -13.05 7.26 0.93
C GLU A 266 -12.49 6.62 -0.35
N PRO A 267 -13.14 5.57 -0.89
CA PRO A 267 -12.70 4.89 -2.10
C PRO A 267 -13.08 5.68 -3.38
N THR A 268 -12.79 6.97 -3.42
CA THR A 268 -13.02 7.80 -4.59
C THR A 268 -11.86 7.71 -5.57
N ASN A 269 -12.17 7.83 -6.86
CA ASN A 269 -11.14 7.95 -7.88
C ASN A 269 -10.33 9.21 -7.64
N ASN A 270 -9.04 9.04 -7.37
CA ASN A 270 -8.15 10.10 -6.96
C ASN A 270 -7.38 10.70 -8.15
N SER A 271 -8.12 11.25 -9.11
CA SER A 271 -7.54 11.90 -10.29
C SER A 271 -6.63 13.08 -9.94
N PHE A 272 -6.70 13.60 -8.72
CA PHE A 272 -5.92 14.75 -8.24
C PHE A 272 -4.99 14.41 -7.09
N LYS A 273 -4.65 13.14 -6.94
CA LYS A 273 -3.62 12.61 -6.00
C LYS A 273 -3.74 13.11 -4.56
N LEU A 274 -4.96 13.27 -4.04
CA LEU A 274 -5.15 13.41 -2.61
C LEU A 274 -4.53 12.20 -1.89
N ALA A 275 -3.92 12.42 -0.75
CA ALA A 275 -3.44 11.31 0.05
C ALA A 275 -4.62 10.46 0.51
N HIS A 276 -4.54 9.17 0.30
CA HIS A 276 -5.62 8.24 0.65
C HIS A 276 -5.08 6.98 1.32
N GLY A 277 -5.87 6.39 2.19
CA GLY A 277 -5.60 5.14 2.88
C GLY A 277 -6.64 4.07 2.57
N SER A 278 -6.29 2.83 2.77
CA SER A 278 -7.20 1.70 2.64
C SER A 278 -7.59 1.14 4.01
N ARG A 279 -8.87 1.20 4.35
CA ARG A 279 -9.40 0.56 5.58
C ARG A 279 -9.18 -0.95 5.55
N SER A 280 -9.38 -1.58 4.41
CA SER A 280 -9.15 -3.02 4.24
C SER A 280 -7.69 -3.39 4.51
N PHE A 281 -6.75 -2.63 3.95
CA PHE A 281 -5.32 -2.82 4.20
C PHE A 281 -4.98 -2.66 5.70
N LEU A 282 -5.54 -1.65 6.36
CA LEU A 282 -5.34 -1.41 7.79
C LEU A 282 -5.86 -2.58 8.64
N TYR A 283 -7.06 -3.10 8.35
CA TYR A 283 -7.62 -4.25 9.05
C TYR A 283 -6.82 -5.53 8.82
N ILE A 284 -6.33 -5.75 7.60
CA ILE A 284 -5.44 -6.88 7.29
C ILE A 284 -4.16 -6.78 8.12
N LEU A 285 -3.52 -5.60 8.15
CA LEU A 285 -2.29 -5.36 8.88
C LEU A 285 -2.47 -5.58 10.40
N LEU A 286 -3.56 -5.04 10.97
CA LEU A 286 -3.93 -5.27 12.37
C LEU A 286 -4.20 -6.74 12.65
N GLY A 287 -4.93 -7.42 11.77
CA GLY A 287 -5.23 -8.85 11.88
C GLY A 287 -3.97 -9.69 11.89
N VAL A 288 -3.06 -9.42 10.95
CA VAL A 288 -1.77 -10.14 10.88
C VAL A 288 -0.90 -9.85 12.10
N GLY A 289 -0.82 -8.58 12.54
CA GLY A 289 -0.11 -8.20 13.77
C GLY A 289 -0.66 -8.92 15.01
N LEU A 290 -1.98 -9.00 15.15
CA LEU A 290 -2.64 -9.74 16.22
C LEU A 290 -2.31 -11.24 16.16
N VAL A 291 -2.33 -11.84 14.99
CA VAL A 291 -1.99 -13.26 14.79
C VAL A 291 -0.55 -13.54 15.23
N VAL A 292 0.42 -12.68 14.85
CA VAL A 292 1.82 -12.83 15.26
C VAL A 292 1.98 -12.67 16.78
N LEU A 293 1.26 -11.72 17.40
CA LEU A 293 1.25 -11.53 18.86
C LEU A 293 0.70 -12.77 19.57
N VAL A 294 -0.45 -13.28 19.14
CA VAL A 294 -1.04 -14.52 19.66
C VAL A 294 -0.06 -15.68 19.54
N PHE A 295 0.62 -15.76 18.39
CA PHE A 295 1.63 -16.77 18.12
C PHE A 295 2.80 -16.72 19.12
N ALA A 296 3.33 -15.53 19.37
CA ALA A 296 4.42 -15.33 20.34
C ALA A 296 3.99 -15.64 21.78
N VAL A 297 2.77 -15.22 22.16
CA VAL A 297 2.20 -15.52 23.48
C VAL A 297 1.99 -17.04 23.64
N MET A 298 1.46 -17.72 22.64
CA MET A 298 1.30 -19.16 22.64
C MET A 298 2.65 -19.90 22.77
N ASN A 299 3.67 -19.41 22.05
CA ASN A 299 5.02 -19.94 22.17
C ASN A 299 5.55 -19.78 23.59
N TYR A 300 5.39 -18.57 24.18
CA TYR A 300 5.78 -18.30 25.56
C TYR A 300 5.07 -19.23 26.55
N ILE A 301 3.74 -19.36 26.45
CA ILE A 301 2.94 -20.25 27.30
C ILE A 301 3.43 -21.69 27.18
N ASN A 302 3.62 -22.17 25.94
CA ASN A 302 4.02 -23.54 25.65
C ASN A 302 5.37 -23.91 26.29
N LEU A 303 6.37 -23.04 26.14
CA LEU A 303 7.69 -23.23 26.74
C LEU A 303 7.67 -23.06 28.25
N THR A 304 6.91 -22.12 28.80
CA THR A 304 6.80 -21.89 30.24
C THR A 304 6.08 -23.04 30.92
N VAL A 305 5.02 -23.57 30.34
CA VAL A 305 4.34 -24.79 30.81
C VAL A 305 5.26 -26.01 30.76
N ALA A 306 6.04 -26.14 29.68
CA ALA A 306 7.05 -27.20 29.60
C ALA A 306 8.05 -27.13 30.74
N GLN A 307 8.52 -25.94 31.10
CA GLN A 307 9.49 -25.71 32.17
C GLN A 307 8.87 -25.74 33.57
N ALA A 308 7.54 -25.64 33.72
CA ALA A 308 6.87 -25.60 35.01
C ALA A 308 7.24 -26.81 35.92
N GLY A 309 7.54 -27.96 35.30
CA GLY A 309 7.98 -29.16 36.02
C GLY A 309 9.31 -29.00 36.80
N PHE A 310 10.25 -28.22 36.28
CA PHE A 310 11.53 -27.94 36.98
C PHE A 310 11.32 -27.02 38.19
N ARG A 311 10.37 -26.08 38.10
CA ARG A 311 10.04 -25.12 39.14
C ARG A 311 9.02 -25.68 40.15
N ALA A 312 8.33 -26.75 39.81
CA ALA A 312 7.31 -27.35 40.69
C ALA A 312 7.88 -27.73 42.08
N ARG A 313 9.12 -28.26 42.14
CA ARG A 313 9.78 -28.59 43.42
C ARG A 313 10.02 -27.35 44.28
N GLU A 314 10.46 -26.25 43.70
CA GLU A 314 10.61 -24.97 44.42
C GLU A 314 9.26 -24.48 44.94
N MET A 315 8.22 -24.55 44.13
CA MET A 315 6.88 -24.10 44.53
C MET A 315 6.27 -25.02 45.62
N ALA A 316 6.51 -26.34 45.55
CA ALA A 316 6.09 -27.27 46.60
C ALA A 316 6.79 -26.97 47.92
N ALA A 317 8.11 -26.73 47.91
CA ALA A 317 8.85 -26.33 49.13
C ALA A 317 8.28 -25.04 49.74
N ARG A 318 7.99 -24.02 48.94
CA ARG A 318 7.36 -22.77 49.39
C ARG A 318 5.98 -22.99 50.02
N ARG A 319 5.17 -23.87 49.43
CA ARG A 319 3.85 -24.23 49.96
C ARG A 319 3.95 -24.99 51.27
N LEU A 320 4.95 -25.87 51.43
CA LEU A 320 5.22 -26.56 52.71
C LEU A 320 5.69 -25.58 53.82
N LEU A 321 6.31 -24.46 53.41
CA LEU A 321 6.73 -23.38 54.28
C LEU A 321 5.61 -22.32 54.52
N GLY A 322 4.37 -22.59 54.09
CA GLY A 322 3.20 -21.76 54.40
C GLY A 322 2.76 -20.77 53.31
N ALA A 323 3.34 -20.79 52.09
CA ALA A 323 2.87 -19.92 51.01
C ALA A 323 1.47 -20.37 50.51
N SER A 324 0.57 -19.41 50.32
CA SER A 324 -0.77 -19.65 49.81
C SER A 324 -0.75 -19.93 48.29
N ARG A 325 -1.87 -20.49 47.75
CA ARG A 325 -2.06 -20.66 46.30
C ARG A 325 -2.02 -19.32 45.57
N GLY A 326 -2.60 -18.28 46.16
CA GLY A 326 -2.62 -16.93 45.62
C GLY A 326 -1.22 -16.31 45.55
N ASP A 327 -0.34 -16.54 46.52
CA ASP A 327 1.04 -16.03 46.50
C ASP A 327 1.83 -16.64 45.32
N ILE A 328 1.67 -17.94 45.05
CA ILE A 328 2.32 -18.61 43.95
C ILE A 328 1.75 -18.08 42.60
N PHE A 329 0.43 -17.95 42.52
CA PHE A 329 -0.23 -17.43 41.35
C PHE A 329 0.24 -16.01 41.00
N LEU A 330 0.21 -15.12 41.98
CA LEU A 330 0.65 -13.71 41.83
C LEU A 330 2.12 -13.63 41.43
N LYS A 331 2.98 -14.45 42.03
CA LYS A 331 4.41 -14.52 41.68
C LYS A 331 4.59 -14.86 40.18
N TRP A 332 3.89 -15.85 39.66
CA TRP A 332 3.96 -16.24 38.24
C TRP A 332 3.51 -15.10 37.32
N ILE A 333 2.41 -14.43 37.63
CA ILE A 333 1.91 -13.28 36.89
C ILE A 333 2.94 -12.14 36.86
N LEU A 334 3.50 -11.80 38.03
CA LEU A 334 4.50 -10.73 38.13
C LEU A 334 5.79 -11.06 37.37
N GLU A 335 6.29 -12.30 37.44
CA GLU A 335 7.44 -12.76 36.66
C GLU A 335 7.19 -12.70 35.18
N SER A 336 6.00 -13.13 34.71
CA SER A 336 5.60 -13.03 33.29
C SER A 336 5.46 -11.57 32.85
N THR A 337 4.89 -10.70 33.68
CA THR A 337 4.75 -9.27 33.37
C THR A 337 6.10 -8.58 33.24
N LEU A 338 7.04 -8.88 34.16
CA LEU A 338 8.40 -8.35 34.08
C LEU A 338 9.16 -8.86 32.85
N PHE A 339 8.94 -10.13 32.47
CA PHE A 339 9.52 -10.69 31.27
C PHE A 339 8.98 -10.01 30.02
N CYS A 340 7.67 -9.77 29.95
CA CYS A 340 7.03 -9.01 28.87
C CYS A 340 7.51 -7.55 28.83
N ALA A 341 7.71 -6.91 29.98
CA ALA A 341 8.24 -5.55 30.06
C ALA A 341 9.67 -5.47 29.51
N ALA A 342 10.54 -6.39 29.90
CA ALA A 342 11.90 -6.48 29.38
C ALA A 342 11.91 -6.77 27.87
N ALA A 343 11.01 -7.65 27.40
CA ALA A 343 10.86 -7.95 26.00
C ALA A 343 10.35 -6.73 25.20
N LEU A 344 9.43 -5.92 25.74
CA LEU A 344 8.95 -4.69 25.08
C LEU A 344 10.04 -3.64 24.97
N LEU A 345 10.86 -3.43 26.02
CA LEU A 345 12.00 -2.50 25.97
C LEU A 345 13.01 -2.92 24.90
N PHE A 346 13.26 -4.20 24.76
CA PHE A 346 14.13 -4.69 23.69
C PHE A 346 13.46 -4.60 22.33
N ALA A 347 12.17 -4.88 22.24
CA ALA A 347 11.35 -4.74 21.06
C ALA A 347 11.32 -3.31 20.53
N SER A 348 11.24 -2.29 21.41
CA SER A 348 11.27 -0.89 21.00
C SER A 348 12.60 -0.50 20.34
N SER A 349 13.73 -1.05 20.83
CA SER A 349 15.04 -0.84 20.18
C SER A 349 15.11 -1.54 18.80
N ILE A 350 14.53 -2.73 18.66
CA ILE A 350 14.45 -3.43 17.36
C ILE A 350 13.51 -2.65 16.43
N ALA A 351 12.36 -2.18 16.91
CA ALA A 351 11.42 -1.41 16.12
C ALA A 351 12.07 -0.15 15.55
N GLU A 352 12.81 0.60 16.37
CA GLU A 352 13.54 1.80 15.94
C GLU A 352 14.58 1.48 14.85
N LEU A 353 15.34 0.39 15.01
CA LEU A 353 16.27 -0.05 13.97
C LEU A 353 15.57 -0.37 12.64
N LEU A 354 14.33 -0.84 12.69
CA LEU A 354 13.53 -1.21 11.52
C LEU A 354 12.71 -0.04 10.94
N VAL A 355 12.63 1.11 11.61
CA VAL A 355 11.85 2.28 11.17
C VAL A 355 12.17 2.71 9.72
N PRO A 356 13.43 2.87 9.27
CA PRO A 356 13.70 3.31 7.90
C PRO A 356 13.16 2.32 6.86
N TRP A 357 13.34 1.04 7.12
CA TRP A 357 12.85 -0.03 6.26
C TRP A 357 11.32 -0.16 6.29
N ALA A 358 10.71 -0.03 7.49
CA ALA A 358 9.25 -0.06 7.63
C ALA A 358 8.59 1.13 6.93
N SER A 359 9.19 2.32 7.02
CA SER A 359 8.71 3.53 6.33
C SER A 359 8.74 3.37 4.81
N GLN A 360 9.82 2.82 4.28
CA GLN A 360 9.94 2.52 2.84
C GLN A 360 8.92 1.45 2.40
N LEU A 361 8.76 0.38 3.18
CA LEU A 361 7.81 -0.69 2.89
C LEU A 361 6.35 -0.22 2.92
N LEU A 362 5.99 0.60 3.92
CA LEU A 362 4.63 1.11 4.11
C LEU A 362 4.32 2.34 3.25
N GLY A 363 5.36 2.96 2.65
CA GLY A 363 5.24 4.17 1.84
C GLY A 363 4.80 5.41 2.64
N THR A 364 4.98 5.37 3.97
CA THR A 364 4.67 6.49 4.87
C THR A 364 5.70 6.54 6.00
N LYS A 365 5.94 7.73 6.54
CA LYS A 365 6.84 7.89 7.69
C LYS A 365 6.28 7.12 8.88
N VAL A 366 7.07 6.21 9.42
CA VAL A 366 6.87 5.53 10.71
C VAL A 366 7.89 6.13 11.68
N ALA A 367 7.51 6.41 12.92
CA ALA A 367 8.41 7.01 13.88
C ALA A 367 7.97 6.69 15.30
N VAL A 368 8.41 5.56 15.82
CA VAL A 368 7.96 5.00 17.10
C VAL A 368 8.24 5.92 18.29
N TRP A 369 9.33 6.69 18.24
CA TRP A 369 9.74 7.57 19.33
C TRP A 369 9.31 9.03 19.15
N ASP A 370 9.16 9.53 17.93
CA ASP A 370 8.76 10.93 17.66
C ASP A 370 7.34 11.21 18.21
N ASP A 371 6.48 10.21 18.19
CA ASP A 371 5.10 10.28 18.69
C ASP A 371 4.94 9.84 20.15
N PHE A 372 6.07 9.61 20.84
CA PHE A 372 6.02 9.18 22.22
C PHE A 372 5.41 10.27 23.12
N SER A 373 4.34 9.91 23.78
CA SER A 373 3.61 10.78 24.71
C SER A 373 3.20 10.01 25.96
N TRP A 374 2.88 10.71 27.04
CA TRP A 374 2.44 10.07 28.29
C TRP A 374 1.21 9.14 28.10
N PRO A 375 0.20 9.50 27.31
CA PRO A 375 -0.88 8.57 26.98
C PRO A 375 -0.39 7.29 26.28
N VAL A 376 0.51 7.40 25.30
CA VAL A 376 1.10 6.23 24.62
C VAL A 376 1.87 5.35 25.60
N ALA A 377 2.65 5.95 26.51
CA ALA A 377 3.32 5.20 27.57
C ALA A 377 2.33 4.44 28.48
N GLY A 378 1.20 5.07 28.82
CA GLY A 378 0.10 4.44 29.55
C GLY A 378 -0.50 3.22 28.84
N TRP A 379 -0.75 3.34 27.54
CA TRP A 379 -1.23 2.22 26.72
C TRP A 379 -0.21 1.09 26.61
N CYS A 380 1.08 1.41 26.43
CA CYS A 380 2.16 0.43 26.43
C CYS A 380 2.25 -0.32 27.76
N LEU A 381 2.14 0.39 28.89
CA LEU A 381 2.14 -0.22 30.22
C LEU A 381 0.93 -1.15 30.41
N LEU A 382 -0.26 -0.70 30.02
CA LEU A 382 -1.47 -1.53 30.05
C LEU A 382 -1.29 -2.79 29.19
N ALA A 383 -0.76 -2.66 27.96
CA ALA A 383 -0.51 -3.79 27.08
C ALA A 383 0.46 -4.80 27.72
N VAL A 384 1.55 -4.34 28.34
CA VAL A 384 2.50 -5.22 29.06
C VAL A 384 1.81 -5.97 30.18
N VAL A 385 0.98 -5.29 30.98
CA VAL A 385 0.25 -5.93 32.08
C VAL A 385 -0.73 -6.99 31.53
N VAL A 386 -1.50 -6.65 30.52
CA VAL A 386 -2.45 -7.57 29.89
C VAL A 386 -1.72 -8.79 29.30
N LEU A 387 -0.64 -8.56 28.55
CA LEU A 387 0.18 -9.64 27.97
C LEU A 387 0.82 -10.51 29.05
N GLY A 388 1.34 -9.90 30.12
CA GLY A 388 1.92 -10.60 31.25
C GLY A 388 0.90 -11.48 31.98
N VAL A 389 -0.32 -10.96 32.18
CA VAL A 389 -1.44 -11.72 32.76
C VAL A 389 -1.84 -12.88 31.86
N ILE A 390 -2.09 -12.64 30.57
CA ILE A 390 -2.50 -13.68 29.61
C ILE A 390 -1.42 -14.76 29.50
N SER A 391 -0.17 -14.36 29.35
CA SER A 391 0.97 -15.26 29.21
C SER A 391 1.25 -16.08 30.47
N GLY A 392 1.08 -15.47 31.67
CA GLY A 392 1.33 -16.09 32.97
C GLY A 392 0.15 -16.91 33.49
N LEU A 393 -1.08 -16.67 33.00
CA LEU A 393 -2.31 -17.26 33.53
C LEU A 393 -2.32 -18.79 33.48
N VAL A 394 -2.03 -19.36 32.31
CA VAL A 394 -2.05 -20.81 32.11
C VAL A 394 -0.99 -21.52 32.98
N PRO A 395 0.29 -21.10 32.95
CA PRO A 395 1.29 -21.68 33.84
C PRO A 395 0.96 -21.52 35.32
N ALA A 396 0.47 -20.35 35.74
CA ALA A 396 0.09 -20.07 37.11
C ALA A 396 -1.03 -20.97 37.63
N LEU A 397 -2.10 -21.13 36.83
CA LEU A 397 -3.23 -22.03 37.16
C LEU A 397 -2.81 -23.49 37.22
N LEU A 398 -1.94 -23.93 36.33
CA LEU A 398 -1.45 -25.31 36.33
C LEU A 398 -0.65 -25.61 37.60
N VAL A 399 0.29 -24.74 37.97
CA VAL A 399 1.14 -24.94 39.14
C VAL A 399 0.36 -24.78 40.44
N ALA A 400 -0.58 -23.80 40.53
CA ALA A 400 -1.35 -23.55 41.74
C ALA A 400 -2.36 -24.68 42.09
N ARG A 401 -2.83 -25.46 41.14
CA ARG A 401 -3.80 -26.56 41.34
C ARG A 401 -3.20 -27.82 41.98
N TYR A 402 -1.90 -28.06 41.82
CA TYR A 402 -1.29 -29.31 42.30
C TYR A 402 -1.01 -29.31 43.84
N GLN A 403 -1.15 -30.51 44.45
CA GLN A 403 -0.79 -30.69 45.84
C GLN A 403 0.73 -30.89 46.01
N PRO A 404 1.37 -30.36 47.06
CA PRO A 404 2.80 -30.54 47.28
C PRO A 404 3.25 -32.01 47.31
N ILE A 405 2.42 -32.90 47.84
CA ILE A 405 2.70 -34.32 47.93
C ILE A 405 2.82 -35.03 46.57
N ASP A 406 2.02 -34.62 45.59
CA ASP A 406 2.05 -35.17 44.23
C ASP A 406 3.35 -34.79 43.50
N ILE A 407 3.89 -33.61 43.82
CA ILE A 407 5.15 -33.12 43.28
C ILE A 407 6.33 -33.87 43.86
N VAL A 408 6.31 -34.12 45.20
CA VAL A 408 7.36 -34.88 45.90
C VAL A 408 7.35 -36.36 45.44
N ARG A 409 6.20 -36.97 45.26
CA ARG A 409 6.04 -38.36 44.75
C ARG A 409 6.33 -38.52 43.29
N GLY A 410 6.58 -37.44 42.49
CA GLY A 410 6.90 -37.51 41.07
C GLY A 410 5.71 -37.82 40.16
N THR A 411 4.51 -37.98 40.69
CA THR A 411 3.28 -38.23 39.92
C THR A 411 2.85 -37.05 39.06
N PHE A 412 3.31 -35.85 39.39
CA PHE A 412 3.12 -34.63 38.63
C PHE A 412 3.55 -34.73 37.17
N ARG A 413 4.54 -35.56 36.85
CA ARG A 413 5.09 -35.74 35.50
C ARG A 413 4.14 -36.42 34.51
N ARG A 414 3.11 -37.15 34.96
CA ARG A 414 2.40 -38.16 34.12
C ARG A 414 1.08 -37.65 33.50
N HIS A 415 0.30 -36.80 34.13
CA HIS A 415 -1.09 -36.57 33.72
C HIS A 415 -1.45 -35.23 33.06
N ALA A 416 -0.73 -34.13 33.27
CA ALA A 416 -1.21 -32.81 32.85
C ALA A 416 -0.61 -32.25 31.56
N LYS A 417 0.33 -32.94 30.92
CA LYS A 417 1.31 -32.21 30.10
C LYS A 417 1.28 -32.40 28.61
N THR A 418 0.60 -33.39 28.09
CA THR A 418 0.73 -33.72 26.67
C THR A 418 -0.35 -33.07 25.79
N LEU A 419 -1.54 -32.81 26.33
CA LEU A 419 -2.64 -32.32 25.52
C LEU A 419 -2.52 -30.84 25.20
N TYR A 420 -2.29 -29.98 26.22
CA TYR A 420 -2.19 -28.52 26.00
C TYR A 420 -1.06 -28.15 25.02
N GLY A 421 0.14 -28.70 25.24
CA GLY A 421 1.27 -28.43 24.35
C GLY A 421 1.03 -28.92 22.92
N ARG A 422 0.35 -30.07 22.75
CA ARG A 422 0.01 -30.59 21.42
C ARG A 422 -1.01 -29.69 20.71
N VAL A 423 -2.04 -29.23 21.42
CA VAL A 423 -3.07 -28.34 20.87
C VAL A 423 -2.43 -27.00 20.46
N LEU A 424 -1.58 -26.40 21.30
CA LEU A 424 -0.91 -25.15 20.97
C LEU A 424 0.02 -25.30 19.77
N ILE A 425 0.80 -26.39 19.68
CA ILE A 425 1.65 -26.69 18.53
C ILE A 425 0.82 -26.89 17.26
N ALA A 426 -0.28 -27.65 17.35
CA ALA A 426 -1.16 -27.86 16.21
C ALA A 426 -1.75 -26.53 15.73
N LEU A 427 -2.24 -25.69 16.64
CA LEU A 427 -2.79 -24.35 16.30
C LEU A 427 -1.73 -23.45 15.67
N GLN A 428 -0.50 -23.45 16.19
CA GLN A 428 0.63 -22.72 15.58
C GLN A 428 0.89 -23.19 14.15
N ASN A 429 0.90 -24.50 13.90
CA ASN A 429 1.08 -25.03 12.54
C ASN A 429 -0.10 -24.69 11.64
N VAL A 430 -1.35 -24.67 12.15
CA VAL A 430 -2.53 -24.22 11.37
C VAL A 430 -2.31 -22.79 10.88
N ILE A 431 -1.98 -21.87 11.78
CA ILE A 431 -1.73 -20.47 11.44
C ILE A 431 -0.57 -20.35 10.42
N THR A 432 0.52 -21.07 10.64
CA THR A 432 1.68 -21.04 9.74
C THR A 432 1.30 -21.51 8.33
N ILE A 433 0.53 -22.58 8.21
CA ILE A 433 0.10 -23.12 6.90
C ILE A 433 -0.86 -22.15 6.21
N VAL A 434 -1.79 -21.52 6.97
CA VAL A 434 -2.70 -20.50 6.43
C VAL A 434 -1.90 -19.30 5.90
N LEU A 435 -0.95 -18.75 6.67
CA LEU A 435 -0.13 -17.64 6.26
C LEU A 435 0.74 -17.95 5.02
N LEU A 436 1.32 -19.17 4.96
CA LEU A 436 2.07 -19.61 3.79
C LEU A 436 1.18 -19.71 2.55
N ALA A 437 0.01 -20.34 2.67
CA ALA A 437 -0.93 -20.43 1.57
C ALA A 437 -1.41 -19.05 1.10
N THR A 438 -1.64 -18.13 2.03
CA THR A 438 -2.03 -16.74 1.74
C THR A 438 -0.90 -16.02 0.99
N SER A 439 0.33 -16.10 1.47
CA SER A 439 1.49 -15.47 0.82
C SER A 439 1.73 -15.98 -0.60
N ILE A 440 1.63 -17.29 -0.80
CA ILE A 440 1.74 -17.90 -2.14
C ILE A 440 0.60 -17.44 -3.05
N THR A 441 -0.63 -17.42 -2.55
CA THR A 441 -1.81 -17.01 -3.34
C THR A 441 -1.72 -15.55 -3.76
N ILE A 442 -1.38 -14.65 -2.84
CA ILE A 442 -1.21 -13.22 -3.15
C ILE A 442 -0.11 -13.04 -4.20
N GLY A 443 1.03 -13.72 -4.06
CA GLY A 443 2.12 -13.65 -5.03
C GLY A 443 1.72 -14.13 -6.42
N LEU A 444 0.96 -15.23 -6.51
CA LEU A 444 0.44 -15.74 -7.78
C LEU A 444 -0.61 -14.82 -8.39
N GLN A 445 -1.48 -14.22 -7.57
CA GLN A 445 -2.50 -13.28 -8.03
C GLN A 445 -1.86 -12.01 -8.62
N ILE A 446 -0.89 -11.41 -7.94
CA ILE A 446 -0.19 -10.23 -8.45
C ILE A 446 0.51 -10.55 -9.77
N ARG A 447 1.22 -11.69 -9.82
CA ARG A 447 1.86 -12.14 -11.05
C ARG A 447 0.85 -12.33 -12.19
N HIS A 448 -0.34 -12.83 -11.88
CA HIS A 448 -1.41 -13.01 -12.85
C HIS A 448 -1.94 -11.69 -13.37
N LEU A 449 -2.12 -10.70 -12.48
CA LEU A 449 -2.60 -9.35 -12.85
C LEU A 449 -1.59 -8.58 -13.69
N VAL A 450 -0.32 -8.59 -13.29
CA VAL A 450 0.76 -7.89 -14.01
C VAL A 450 1.00 -8.48 -15.41
N ASN A 451 0.79 -9.80 -15.58
CA ASN A 451 0.97 -10.48 -16.85
C ASN A 451 -0.38 -10.80 -17.53
N ALA A 452 -1.45 -10.11 -17.17
CA ALA A 452 -2.73 -10.29 -17.82
C ALA A 452 -2.63 -9.84 -19.29
N PRO A 453 -3.26 -10.55 -20.25
CA PRO A 453 -3.25 -10.13 -21.63
C PRO A 453 -4.02 -8.83 -21.80
N MET A 454 -3.32 -7.75 -22.10
CA MET A 454 -3.89 -6.42 -22.25
C MET A 454 -4.47 -6.16 -23.64
N GLY A 455 -4.24 -7.05 -24.60
CA GLY A 455 -4.67 -6.86 -26.00
C GLY A 455 -3.77 -5.90 -26.79
N TYR A 456 -2.66 -5.47 -26.20
CA TYR A 456 -1.60 -4.70 -26.85
C TYR A 456 -0.23 -5.14 -26.31
N GLU A 457 0.83 -4.78 -27.02
CA GLU A 457 2.21 -5.07 -26.59
C GLU A 457 2.62 -4.18 -25.42
N THR A 458 3.15 -4.78 -24.36
CA THR A 458 3.64 -4.08 -23.18
C THR A 458 5.14 -4.27 -22.94
N HIS A 459 5.71 -5.31 -23.56
CA HIS A 459 7.12 -5.66 -23.34
C HIS A 459 8.04 -4.87 -24.28
N ASP A 460 9.24 -4.57 -23.78
CA ASP A 460 10.32 -3.91 -24.54
C ASP A 460 9.93 -2.52 -25.08
N ILE A 461 8.97 -1.84 -24.45
CA ILE A 461 8.51 -0.49 -24.85
C ILE A 461 8.86 0.49 -23.75
N LEU A 462 9.77 1.42 -24.06
CA LEU A 462 10.12 2.54 -23.20
C LEU A 462 9.24 3.73 -23.55
N ASN A 463 8.52 4.26 -22.59
CA ASN A 463 7.66 5.43 -22.69
C ASN A 463 8.43 6.65 -22.17
N ILE A 464 8.53 7.71 -22.98
CA ILE A 464 9.22 8.96 -22.63
C ILE A 464 8.24 10.11 -22.84
N GLU A 465 8.05 10.94 -21.84
CA GLU A 465 7.22 12.12 -21.94
C GLU A 465 7.86 13.24 -22.73
N THR A 466 7.04 13.98 -23.48
CA THR A 466 7.53 15.07 -24.34
C THR A 466 7.53 16.43 -23.66
N SER A 467 6.89 16.60 -22.51
CA SER A 467 6.77 17.85 -21.77
C SER A 467 8.11 18.48 -21.40
N ILE A 468 9.17 17.67 -21.32
CA ILE A 468 10.52 18.11 -20.96
C ILE A 468 11.26 18.83 -22.10
N PHE A 469 10.84 18.61 -23.35
CA PHE A 469 11.51 19.23 -24.48
C PHE A 469 11.10 20.71 -24.63
N PRO A 470 12.05 21.65 -24.82
CA PRO A 470 11.74 23.06 -24.88
C PRO A 470 10.90 23.43 -26.10
N ASP A 471 11.02 22.68 -27.18
CA ASP A 471 10.27 22.87 -28.41
C ASP A 471 10.19 21.59 -29.27
N ARG A 472 9.38 21.64 -30.31
CA ARG A 472 9.22 20.53 -31.27
C ARG A 472 10.52 20.17 -32.00
N SER A 473 11.40 21.12 -32.25
CA SER A 473 12.64 20.88 -32.96
C SER A 473 13.59 20.03 -32.13
N ALA A 474 13.75 20.36 -30.86
CA ALA A 474 14.55 19.60 -29.91
C ALA A 474 14.04 18.15 -29.80
N MET A 475 12.72 17.97 -29.65
CA MET A 475 12.07 16.65 -29.61
C MET A 475 12.34 15.85 -30.90
N ARG A 476 12.22 16.47 -32.09
CA ARG A 476 12.51 15.80 -33.36
C ARG A 476 13.96 15.36 -33.47
N HIS A 477 14.88 16.24 -33.14
CA HIS A 477 16.30 15.89 -33.13
C HIS A 477 16.59 14.70 -32.22
N PHE A 478 15.95 14.66 -31.08
CA PHE A 478 16.04 13.51 -30.18
C PHE A 478 15.47 12.23 -30.80
N CYS A 479 14.27 12.30 -31.39
CA CYS A 479 13.65 11.14 -32.06
C CYS A 479 14.50 10.62 -33.24
N ASP A 480 15.11 11.51 -34.01
CA ASP A 480 15.97 11.12 -35.12
C ASP A 480 17.27 10.47 -34.64
N ALA A 481 17.83 11.00 -33.55
CA ALA A 481 18.98 10.40 -32.90
C ALA A 481 18.65 9.05 -32.29
N LEU A 482 17.47 8.88 -31.66
CA LEU A 482 16.99 7.59 -31.13
C LEU A 482 16.92 6.51 -32.22
N ARG A 483 16.42 6.84 -33.42
CA ARG A 483 16.34 5.91 -34.55
C ARG A 483 17.70 5.44 -35.04
N SER A 484 18.77 6.15 -34.67
CA SER A 484 20.16 5.81 -35.02
C SER A 484 20.83 4.90 -33.99
N LEU A 485 20.24 4.66 -32.82
CA LEU A 485 20.81 3.80 -31.80
C LEU A 485 20.58 2.33 -32.16
N PRO A 486 21.62 1.48 -32.06
CA PRO A 486 21.51 0.05 -32.37
C PRO A 486 20.60 -0.73 -31.41
N GLU A 487 20.35 -0.21 -30.21
CA GLU A 487 19.49 -0.77 -29.16
C GLU A 487 17.99 -0.46 -29.43
N VAL A 488 17.68 0.43 -30.38
CA VAL A 488 16.33 0.92 -30.69
C VAL A 488 15.83 0.27 -31.97
N GLU A 489 14.71 -0.42 -31.92
CA GLU A 489 14.07 -1.07 -33.08
C GLU A 489 13.09 -0.15 -33.78
N ALA A 490 12.31 0.65 -33.05
CA ALA A 490 11.34 1.58 -33.59
C ALA A 490 11.09 2.74 -32.61
N VAL A 491 10.67 3.89 -33.17
CA VAL A 491 10.24 5.08 -32.43
C VAL A 491 8.91 5.54 -32.98
N GLY A 492 7.91 5.67 -32.12
CA GLY A 492 6.57 6.15 -32.43
C GLY A 492 6.17 7.34 -31.54
N LEU A 493 5.33 8.21 -32.07
CA LEU A 493 4.85 9.41 -31.40
C LEU A 493 3.35 9.31 -31.16
N GLY A 494 2.89 9.58 -29.93
CA GLY A 494 1.47 9.51 -29.62
C GLY A 494 1.03 10.42 -28.48
N CYS A 495 -0.28 10.50 -28.30
CA CYS A 495 -0.91 11.22 -27.20
C CYS A 495 -1.51 10.20 -26.23
N GLY A 496 -0.79 9.92 -25.15
CA GLY A 496 -1.13 8.92 -24.16
C GLY A 496 -0.80 7.50 -24.58
N THR A 497 -0.91 6.58 -23.65
CA THR A 497 -0.79 5.12 -23.85
C THR A 497 -2.07 4.43 -23.39
N PRO A 498 -2.37 3.21 -23.83
CA PRO A 498 -3.51 2.48 -23.26
C PRO A 498 -3.44 2.35 -21.74
N HIS A 499 -2.23 2.28 -21.17
CA HIS A 499 -2.00 2.20 -19.74
C HIS A 499 -2.38 3.49 -19.00
N ASP A 500 -1.94 4.66 -19.47
CA ASP A 500 -2.24 5.97 -18.87
C ASP A 500 -3.65 6.50 -19.23
N ARG A 501 -4.41 5.71 -19.97
CA ARG A 501 -5.78 6.01 -20.47
C ARG A 501 -5.87 7.12 -21.51
N GLY A 502 -4.76 7.72 -21.93
CA GLY A 502 -4.75 8.77 -22.92
C GLY A 502 -5.66 9.95 -22.58
N ASN A 503 -6.37 10.47 -23.57
CA ASN A 503 -7.38 11.50 -23.36
C ASN A 503 -8.79 10.90 -23.28
N ASN A 504 -9.68 11.54 -22.56
CA ASN A 504 -11.09 11.14 -22.44
C ASN A 504 -12.01 12.25 -22.91
N ASN A 505 -13.01 11.88 -23.69
CA ASN A 505 -14.12 12.77 -23.97
C ASN A 505 -15.47 12.06 -23.92
N THR A 506 -16.42 12.76 -23.38
CA THR A 506 -17.78 12.27 -23.20
C THR A 506 -18.73 12.99 -24.12
N PHE A 507 -19.41 12.23 -24.97
CA PHE A 507 -20.40 12.72 -25.92
C PHE A 507 -21.81 12.41 -25.44
N GLN A 508 -22.70 13.33 -25.71
CA GLN A 508 -24.11 13.05 -25.62
C GLN A 508 -24.54 12.16 -26.80
N TYR A 509 -25.26 11.08 -26.50
CA TYR A 509 -25.80 10.14 -27.47
C TYR A 509 -27.34 10.10 -27.36
N GLY A 510 -28.00 10.93 -28.18
CA GLY A 510 -29.42 11.18 -28.05
C GLY A 510 -29.77 12.05 -26.83
N THR A 511 -31.02 11.95 -26.32
CA THR A 511 -31.52 12.80 -25.23
C THR A 511 -31.11 12.33 -23.85
N ASP A 512 -30.88 11.03 -23.68
CA ASP A 512 -30.85 10.40 -22.34
C ASP A 512 -29.58 9.64 -22.01
N ARG A 513 -28.60 9.63 -22.93
CA ARG A 513 -27.38 8.83 -22.77
C ARG A 513 -26.12 9.65 -23.02
N MET A 514 -25.11 9.45 -22.19
CA MET A 514 -23.76 9.93 -22.42
C MET A 514 -22.84 8.72 -22.65
N VAL A 515 -21.90 8.87 -23.56
CA VAL A 515 -20.88 7.85 -23.86
C VAL A 515 -19.51 8.49 -23.78
N SER A 516 -18.69 7.92 -22.92
CA SER A 516 -17.30 8.35 -22.73
C SER A 516 -16.37 7.51 -23.58
N PHE A 517 -15.56 8.17 -24.39
CA PHE A 517 -14.53 7.54 -25.20
C PHE A 517 -13.14 7.87 -24.66
N GLN A 518 -12.30 6.86 -24.59
CA GLN A 518 -10.87 7.04 -24.48
C GLN A 518 -10.30 7.30 -25.88
N ILE A 519 -9.38 8.25 -25.98
CA ILE A 519 -8.92 8.76 -27.27
C ILE A 519 -7.41 8.62 -27.34
N PHE A 520 -6.95 7.94 -28.40
CA PHE A 520 -5.54 7.78 -28.69
C PHE A 520 -5.23 8.31 -30.09
N ILE A 521 -4.22 9.17 -30.17
CA ILE A 521 -3.74 9.75 -31.40
C ILE A 521 -2.26 9.43 -31.50
N GLY A 522 -1.82 9.00 -32.67
CA GLY A 522 -0.42 8.67 -32.87
C GLY A 522 -0.06 8.49 -34.32
N ASP A 523 1.23 8.37 -34.59
CA ASP A 523 1.72 8.01 -35.92
C ASP A 523 1.60 6.50 -36.17
N SER A 524 1.82 6.08 -37.41
CA SER A 524 1.77 4.67 -37.79
C SER A 524 2.74 3.79 -37.00
N ALA A 525 3.89 4.35 -36.56
CA ALA A 525 4.87 3.64 -35.78
C ALA A 525 4.38 3.40 -34.35
N TYR A 526 3.70 4.39 -33.76
CA TYR A 526 3.10 4.29 -32.43
C TYR A 526 2.12 3.10 -32.33
N PHE A 527 1.15 3.01 -33.27
CA PHE A 527 0.17 1.92 -33.28
C PHE A 527 0.81 0.56 -33.55
N ARG A 528 1.87 0.52 -34.38
CA ARG A 528 2.63 -0.68 -34.69
C ARG A 528 3.44 -1.16 -33.47
N ILE A 529 4.07 -0.25 -32.72
CA ILE A 529 4.82 -0.57 -31.51
C ILE A 529 3.89 -1.17 -30.46
N LEU A 530 2.69 -0.59 -30.31
CA LEU A 530 1.68 -1.12 -29.40
C LEU A 530 1.03 -2.43 -29.90
N GLY A 531 1.29 -2.86 -31.13
CA GLY A 531 0.74 -4.10 -31.66
C GLY A 531 -0.78 -4.13 -31.74
N LEU A 532 -1.43 -2.96 -31.84
CA LEU A 532 -2.88 -2.87 -31.92
C LEU A 532 -3.40 -3.49 -33.22
N GLU A 533 -4.26 -4.49 -33.11
CA GLU A 533 -4.77 -5.24 -34.24
C GLU A 533 -5.93 -4.52 -34.93
N ARG A 534 -5.70 -4.06 -36.20
CA ARG A 534 -6.74 -3.49 -37.04
C ARG A 534 -7.50 -4.63 -37.70
N LEU A 535 -8.78 -4.77 -37.40
CA LEU A 535 -9.65 -5.80 -37.97
C LEU A 535 -10.23 -5.39 -39.33
N ARG A 536 -10.49 -4.10 -39.50
CA ARG A 536 -11.07 -3.53 -40.72
C ARG A 536 -10.51 -2.14 -40.96
N ASP A 537 -10.23 -1.85 -42.25
CA ASP A 537 -9.87 -0.51 -42.74
C ASP A 537 -10.83 -0.14 -43.85
N ASN A 538 -11.55 0.96 -43.71
CA ASN A 538 -12.50 1.44 -44.68
C ASN A 538 -11.84 2.34 -45.75
N HIS A 539 -10.52 2.57 -45.64
CA HIS A 539 -9.73 3.43 -46.54
C HIS A 539 -10.32 4.83 -46.72
N VAL A 540 -10.91 5.38 -45.66
CA VAL A 540 -11.43 6.75 -45.66
C VAL A 540 -10.25 7.71 -45.61
N ALA A 541 -10.07 8.49 -46.67
CA ALA A 541 -9.09 9.57 -46.64
C ALA A 541 -9.55 10.66 -45.65
N ASP A 542 -8.73 10.99 -44.70
CA ASP A 542 -8.97 12.17 -43.85
C ASP A 542 -8.68 13.41 -44.72
N ALA A 543 -9.74 14.12 -45.11
CA ALA A 543 -9.64 15.28 -46.03
C ALA A 543 -8.84 16.44 -45.40
N ASP A 544 -8.45 16.34 -44.14
CA ASP A 544 -7.94 17.45 -43.35
C ASP A 544 -6.58 17.15 -42.69
N GLU A 545 -5.69 16.42 -43.39
CA GLU A 545 -4.30 16.21 -42.92
C GLU A 545 -3.50 17.51 -42.73
N SER A 546 -4.01 18.64 -43.24
CA SER A 546 -3.34 19.95 -43.15
C SER A 546 -3.72 20.79 -41.95
N VAL A 547 -4.75 20.42 -41.18
CA VAL A 547 -5.18 21.18 -40.01
C VAL A 547 -4.32 20.82 -38.82
N VAL A 548 -3.39 21.71 -38.47
CA VAL A 548 -2.66 21.71 -37.22
C VAL A 548 -3.68 21.58 -36.07
N PHE A 549 -3.52 20.54 -35.26
CA PHE A 549 -4.39 20.18 -34.16
C PHE A 549 -4.51 21.34 -33.15
N ARG A 550 -5.42 22.26 -33.38
CA ARG A 550 -5.79 23.29 -32.39
C ARG A 550 -6.87 22.81 -31.43
N ASN A 551 -7.65 21.79 -31.84
CA ASN A 551 -8.65 21.11 -31.02
C ASN A 551 -8.74 19.65 -31.44
N PHE A 552 -8.86 18.74 -30.49
CA PHE A 552 -9.07 17.29 -30.66
C PHE A 552 -10.22 16.95 -31.65
N TRP A 553 -11.11 17.90 -31.91
CA TRP A 553 -12.35 17.77 -32.63
C TRP A 553 -12.31 18.37 -34.05
N SER A 554 -11.13 18.74 -34.53
CA SER A 554 -11.02 19.29 -35.90
C SER A 554 -11.28 18.26 -37.01
N SER A 555 -11.24 16.95 -36.67
CA SER A 555 -11.62 15.87 -37.57
C SER A 555 -12.78 15.07 -37.04
N ASN A 556 -13.62 14.60 -37.90
CA ASN A 556 -14.71 13.65 -37.62
C ASN A 556 -14.40 12.21 -38.08
N VAL A 557 -13.17 11.91 -38.53
CA VAL A 557 -12.77 10.59 -39.03
C VAL A 557 -11.97 9.87 -37.96
N TRP A 558 -12.50 8.73 -37.48
CA TRP A 558 -11.91 7.97 -36.38
C TRP A 558 -11.99 6.46 -36.61
N TYR A 559 -10.99 5.74 -36.15
CA TYR A 559 -11.10 4.31 -35.90
C TYR A 559 -11.81 4.09 -34.56
N ILE A 560 -12.52 2.96 -34.45
CA ILE A 560 -13.30 2.62 -33.27
C ILE A 560 -12.98 1.17 -32.84
N ASN A 561 -13.07 0.85 -31.51
CA ASN A 561 -12.93 -0.53 -31.08
C ASN A 561 -14.28 -1.28 -31.12
N GLN A 562 -14.21 -2.63 -31.10
CA GLN A 562 -15.41 -3.47 -31.12
C GLN A 562 -16.34 -3.23 -29.94
N TYR A 563 -15.78 -2.93 -28.75
CA TYR A 563 -16.57 -2.64 -27.55
C TYR A 563 -17.48 -1.42 -27.76
N ALA A 564 -16.93 -0.34 -28.33
CA ALA A 564 -17.72 0.86 -28.59
C ALA A 564 -18.86 0.62 -29.61
N LEU A 565 -18.65 -0.19 -30.64
CA LEU A 565 -19.72 -0.59 -31.59
C LEU A 565 -20.86 -1.31 -30.86
N ARG A 566 -20.52 -2.28 -29.99
CA ARG A 566 -21.51 -3.02 -29.19
C ARG A 566 -22.23 -2.11 -28.21
N GLU A 567 -21.50 -1.25 -27.54
CA GLU A 567 -22.01 -0.31 -26.55
C GLU A 567 -23.00 0.68 -27.15
N LEU A 568 -22.72 1.15 -28.37
CA LEU A 568 -23.58 2.09 -29.09
C LEU A 568 -24.70 1.37 -29.90
N GLY A 569 -24.64 0.04 -30.05
CA GLY A 569 -25.58 -0.70 -30.86
C GLY A 569 -25.40 -0.44 -32.36
N ILE A 570 -24.20 -0.10 -32.82
CA ILE A 570 -23.87 0.24 -34.21
C ILE A 570 -23.43 -1.03 -34.92
N ALA A 571 -23.91 -1.21 -36.16
CA ALA A 571 -23.49 -2.32 -37.02
C ALA A 571 -22.00 -2.19 -37.38
N GLU A 572 -21.29 -3.31 -37.49
CA GLU A 572 -19.85 -3.31 -37.80
C GLU A 572 -19.56 -2.70 -39.19
N ASP A 573 -20.53 -2.69 -40.11
CA ASP A 573 -20.40 -2.14 -41.47
C ASP A 573 -20.89 -0.70 -41.60
N ALA A 574 -21.30 -0.09 -40.48
CA ALA A 574 -21.76 1.30 -40.51
C ALA A 574 -20.62 2.25 -40.93
N PRO A 575 -20.84 3.13 -41.91
CA PRO A 575 -19.82 4.08 -42.37
C PRO A 575 -19.63 5.25 -41.43
N GLU A 576 -20.66 5.58 -40.64
CA GLU A 576 -20.67 6.67 -39.64
C GLU A 576 -21.61 6.36 -38.50
N PHE A 577 -21.38 7.04 -37.38
CA PHE A 577 -22.36 7.14 -36.31
C PHE A 577 -22.50 8.60 -35.85
N LYS A 578 -23.60 8.89 -35.16
CA LYS A 578 -23.92 10.27 -34.80
C LYS A 578 -23.91 10.44 -33.29
N VAL A 579 -23.35 11.56 -32.83
CA VAL A 579 -23.33 11.98 -31.42
C VAL A 579 -23.99 13.36 -31.30
N GLY A 580 -24.22 13.79 -30.06
CA GLY A 580 -24.92 15.03 -29.73
C GLY A 580 -26.36 14.77 -29.28
N LYS A 581 -26.96 15.78 -28.66
CA LYS A 581 -28.33 15.72 -28.15
C LYS A 581 -29.36 15.34 -29.20
N ASP A 582 -29.20 15.86 -30.38
CA ASP A 582 -30.06 15.67 -31.56
C ASP A 582 -29.42 14.75 -32.62
N LEU A 583 -28.34 14.07 -32.27
CA LEU A 583 -27.57 13.21 -33.16
C LEU A 583 -27.14 13.94 -34.47
N SER A 584 -26.75 15.19 -34.33
CA SER A 584 -26.37 16.05 -35.46
C SER A 584 -24.90 15.95 -35.84
N GLN A 585 -24.02 15.58 -34.92
CA GLN A 585 -22.60 15.47 -35.20
C GLN A 585 -22.26 14.05 -35.69
N ALA A 586 -21.89 13.92 -36.92
CA ALA A 586 -21.47 12.66 -37.53
C ALA A 586 -19.98 12.38 -37.24
N ILE A 587 -19.69 11.16 -36.81
CA ILE A 587 -18.33 10.60 -36.71
C ILE A 587 -18.22 9.51 -37.76
N VAL A 588 -17.30 9.69 -38.70
CA VAL A 588 -17.02 8.75 -39.77
C VAL A 588 -16.14 7.62 -39.27
N VAL A 589 -16.50 6.37 -39.48
CA VAL A 589 -15.75 5.20 -39.07
C VAL A 589 -14.66 4.89 -40.11
N ALA A 590 -13.42 5.23 -39.81
CA ALA A 590 -12.26 4.91 -40.64
C ALA A 590 -11.94 3.42 -40.66
N GLY A 591 -12.31 2.70 -39.61
CA GLY A 591 -12.10 1.27 -39.50
C GLY A 591 -12.30 0.79 -38.06
N ILE A 592 -12.01 -0.49 -37.82
CA ILE A 592 -12.29 -1.15 -36.57
C ILE A 592 -11.01 -1.77 -36.02
N TYR A 593 -10.71 -1.51 -34.74
CA TYR A 593 -9.67 -2.19 -34.00
C TYR A 593 -10.26 -3.26 -33.08
N ARG A 594 -9.47 -4.32 -32.84
CA ARG A 594 -9.80 -5.31 -31.79
C ARG A 594 -9.82 -4.62 -30.44
N ASP A 595 -10.65 -5.12 -29.52
CA ASP A 595 -10.68 -4.62 -28.15
C ASP A 595 -9.33 -4.84 -27.45
N PHE A 596 -8.92 -3.85 -26.73
CA PHE A 596 -7.76 -3.88 -25.84
C PHE A 596 -8.10 -3.21 -24.51
N GLN A 597 -7.35 -3.54 -23.49
CA GLN A 597 -7.55 -3.00 -22.16
C GLN A 597 -7.01 -1.58 -22.06
N VAL A 598 -7.79 -0.67 -21.51
CA VAL A 598 -7.38 0.69 -21.16
C VAL A 598 -7.25 0.77 -19.65
N GLY A 599 -6.14 1.32 -19.18
CA GLY A 599 -5.79 1.28 -17.75
C GLY A 599 -5.23 -0.08 -17.32
N THR A 600 -5.65 -0.56 -16.18
CA THR A 600 -5.20 -1.83 -15.60
C THR A 600 -6.10 -3.00 -15.98
N ALA A 601 -5.63 -4.22 -15.77
CA ALA A 601 -6.43 -5.43 -15.97
C ALA A 601 -7.70 -5.51 -15.09
N LEU A 602 -7.84 -4.63 -14.11
CA LEU A 602 -9.01 -4.56 -13.21
C LEU A 602 -10.06 -3.57 -13.68
N ASP A 603 -9.72 -2.69 -14.61
CA ASP A 603 -10.64 -1.69 -15.14
C ASP A 603 -11.69 -2.32 -16.06
N ALA A 604 -12.84 -1.68 -16.14
CA ALA A 604 -13.89 -2.10 -17.09
C ALA A 604 -13.45 -1.83 -18.54
N PRO A 605 -13.92 -2.62 -19.51
CA PRO A 605 -13.69 -2.31 -20.92
C PRO A 605 -14.18 -0.91 -21.27
N SER A 606 -13.45 -0.22 -22.12
CA SER A 606 -13.73 1.17 -22.50
C SER A 606 -14.06 1.30 -23.98
N ALA A 607 -14.96 2.21 -24.31
CA ALA A 607 -15.14 2.67 -25.68
C ALA A 607 -13.92 3.51 -26.09
N VAL A 608 -13.35 3.22 -27.26
CA VAL A 608 -12.10 3.83 -27.72
C VAL A 608 -12.27 4.41 -29.11
N LEU A 609 -11.75 5.63 -29.29
CA LEU A 609 -11.51 6.26 -30.58
C LEU A 609 -10.00 6.36 -30.81
N LEU A 610 -9.56 5.96 -32.01
CA LEU A 610 -8.15 6.04 -32.37
C LEU A 610 -8.02 6.87 -33.65
N ARG A 611 -6.93 7.63 -33.75
CA ARG A 611 -6.61 8.40 -34.94
C ARG A 611 -5.15 8.23 -35.30
N GLU A 612 -4.90 7.83 -36.57
CA GLU A 612 -3.56 7.78 -37.12
C GLU A 612 -3.26 9.09 -37.83
N VAL A 613 -2.16 9.76 -37.47
CA VAL A 613 -1.73 11.03 -38.09
C VAL A 613 -0.37 10.82 -38.71
N ASN A 614 -0.35 10.84 -40.06
CA ASN A 614 0.88 10.61 -40.80
C ASN A 614 1.77 11.87 -40.92
N ASN A 615 1.19 13.05 -40.70
CA ASN A 615 1.94 14.29 -40.67
C ASN A 615 2.52 14.55 -39.28
N PRO A 616 3.86 14.51 -39.06
CA PRO A 616 4.48 14.75 -37.77
C PRO A 616 4.26 16.18 -37.24
N ASP A 617 3.84 17.11 -38.06
CA ASP A 617 3.44 18.45 -37.67
C ASP A 617 1.95 18.58 -37.30
N GLY A 618 1.18 17.54 -37.60
CA GLY A 618 -0.26 17.52 -37.42
C GLY A 618 -0.73 17.52 -35.97
N PHE A 619 0.10 17.06 -35.01
CA PHE A 619 -0.24 17.03 -33.58
C PHE A 619 0.99 17.26 -32.72
N TYR A 620 0.77 17.61 -31.44
CA TYR A 620 1.83 17.64 -30.44
C TYR A 620 1.75 16.34 -29.63
N PRO A 621 2.72 15.43 -29.77
CA PRO A 621 2.69 14.17 -29.03
C PRO A 621 2.95 14.43 -27.55
N TRP A 622 2.36 13.60 -26.69
CA TRP A 622 2.64 13.58 -25.24
C TRP A 622 3.72 12.56 -24.88
N ASN A 623 3.80 11.52 -25.72
CA ASN A 623 4.66 10.38 -25.48
C ASN A 623 5.50 10.04 -26.70
N ILE A 624 6.75 9.64 -26.44
CA ILE A 624 7.63 8.99 -27.39
C ILE A 624 7.73 7.53 -26.95
N LEU A 625 7.21 6.61 -27.75
CA LEU A 625 7.36 5.18 -27.52
C LEU A 625 8.60 4.67 -28.26
N VAL A 626 9.49 4.03 -27.53
CA VAL A 626 10.73 3.46 -28.05
C VAL A 626 10.67 1.94 -27.89
N LYS A 627 10.57 1.21 -29.00
CA LYS A 627 10.72 -0.25 -28.98
C LYS A 627 12.19 -0.57 -28.86
N THR A 628 12.57 -1.26 -27.82
CA THR A 628 13.97 -1.61 -27.52
C THR A 628 14.24 -3.08 -27.79
N GLY A 629 15.51 -3.42 -28.01
CA GLY A 629 15.97 -4.80 -28.06
C GLY A 629 15.89 -5.48 -26.66
N ARG A 630 16.27 -6.76 -26.61
CA ARG A 630 16.17 -7.59 -25.40
C ARG A 630 17.06 -7.17 -24.23
N ASP A 631 18.13 -6.40 -24.48
CA ASP A 631 18.99 -5.87 -23.41
C ASP A 631 18.44 -4.51 -22.93
N HIS A 632 17.42 -4.57 -22.06
CA HIS A 632 16.77 -3.39 -21.52
C HIS A 632 17.73 -2.45 -20.77
N ALA A 633 18.72 -2.99 -20.08
CA ALA A 633 19.66 -2.17 -19.31
C ALA A 633 20.63 -1.40 -20.21
N ALA A 634 21.03 -1.97 -21.32
CA ALA A 634 21.86 -1.29 -22.31
C ALA A 634 21.04 -0.23 -23.05
N ALA A 635 19.84 -0.59 -23.51
CA ALA A 635 18.93 0.33 -24.20
C ALA A 635 18.55 1.52 -23.33
N TYR A 636 18.16 1.29 -22.07
CA TYR A 636 17.82 2.34 -21.13
C TYR A 636 18.97 3.34 -20.95
N ARG A 637 20.19 2.86 -20.72
CA ARG A 637 21.35 3.73 -20.54
C ARG A 637 21.71 4.52 -21.81
N ALA A 638 21.62 3.89 -22.98
CA ALA A 638 21.89 4.57 -24.24
C ALA A 638 20.87 5.68 -24.51
N VAL A 639 19.59 5.42 -24.26
CA VAL A 639 18.52 6.41 -24.41
C VAL A 639 18.65 7.53 -23.38
N GLU A 640 18.92 7.21 -22.10
CA GLU A 640 19.14 8.16 -21.02
C GLU A 640 20.32 9.09 -21.33
N GLU A 641 21.46 8.54 -21.79
CA GLU A 641 22.64 9.32 -22.15
C GLU A 641 22.35 10.28 -23.32
N LEU A 642 21.60 9.79 -24.33
CA LEU A 642 21.18 10.61 -25.45
C LEU A 642 20.23 11.74 -25.00
N PHE A 643 19.29 11.40 -24.11
CA PHE A 643 18.34 12.36 -23.53
C PHE A 643 19.07 13.49 -22.80
N HIS A 644 20.01 13.16 -21.89
CA HIS A 644 20.80 14.17 -21.17
C HIS A 644 21.59 15.08 -22.10
N ARG A 645 22.10 14.56 -23.21
CA ARG A 645 22.81 15.39 -24.23
C ARG A 645 21.88 16.34 -24.96
N THR A 646 20.64 15.92 -25.20
CA THR A 646 19.69 16.72 -26.00
C THR A 646 18.94 17.74 -25.15
N THR A 647 18.79 17.49 -23.84
CA THR A 647 17.99 18.32 -22.92
C THR A 647 18.84 19.11 -21.91
N ASP A 648 20.13 19.34 -22.22
CA ASP A 648 21.07 20.07 -21.34
C ASP A 648 21.10 19.53 -19.89
N GLY A 649 20.99 18.20 -19.74
CA GLY A 649 21.08 17.49 -18.46
C GLY A 649 19.79 17.47 -17.65
N ALA A 650 18.63 17.65 -18.28
CA ALA A 650 17.35 17.41 -17.62
C ALA A 650 17.24 15.97 -17.10
N SER A 651 16.50 15.76 -16.02
CA SER A 651 16.27 14.42 -15.48
C SER A 651 15.50 13.55 -16.48
N PHE A 652 16.00 12.33 -16.69
CA PHE A 652 15.35 11.37 -17.57
C PHE A 652 14.14 10.74 -16.86
N THR A 653 12.97 10.81 -17.50
CA THR A 653 11.70 10.31 -16.96
C THR A 653 11.21 9.06 -17.69
N GLY A 654 11.97 8.56 -18.67
CA GLY A 654 11.55 7.39 -19.46
C GLY A 654 11.38 6.15 -18.60
N ARG A 655 10.27 5.41 -18.79
CA ARG A 655 9.93 4.20 -18.05
C ARG A 655 9.44 3.11 -19.01
N TYR A 656 9.72 1.85 -18.68
CA TYR A 656 9.11 0.75 -19.42
C TYR A 656 7.63 0.62 -19.04
N ILE A 657 6.76 0.41 -20.02
CA ILE A 657 5.31 0.23 -19.79
C ILE A 657 5.04 -0.93 -18.82
N THR A 658 5.85 -1.99 -18.86
CA THR A 658 5.76 -3.09 -17.88
C THR A 658 6.00 -2.66 -16.44
N ASP A 659 6.87 -1.67 -16.22
CA ASP A 659 7.15 -1.15 -14.87
C ASP A 659 6.03 -0.20 -14.42
N GLU A 660 5.47 0.61 -15.34
CA GLU A 660 4.30 1.45 -15.09
C GLU A 660 3.10 0.58 -14.65
N ILE A 661 2.77 -0.46 -15.44
CA ILE A 661 1.71 -1.43 -15.08
C ILE A 661 2.00 -2.10 -13.73
N ALA A 662 3.25 -2.46 -13.48
CA ALA A 662 3.61 -3.08 -12.22
C ALA A 662 3.43 -2.12 -11.02
N ASP A 663 3.59 -0.82 -11.22
CA ASP A 663 3.42 0.17 -10.14
C ASP A 663 1.95 0.38 -9.75
N ASP A 664 1.00 0.20 -10.65
CA ASP A 664 -0.43 0.18 -10.30
C ASP A 664 -0.77 -0.87 -9.24
N PHE A 665 -0.02 -1.95 -9.22
CA PHE A 665 -0.15 -3.01 -8.21
C PHE A 665 0.80 -2.83 -7.00
N ALA A 666 1.34 -1.62 -6.79
CA ALA A 666 2.25 -1.34 -5.68
C ALA A 666 1.62 -1.62 -4.31
N ALA A 667 0.33 -1.32 -4.13
CA ALA A 667 -0.41 -1.61 -2.90
C ALA A 667 -0.48 -3.12 -2.64
N GLN A 668 -0.78 -3.92 -3.67
CA GLN A 668 -0.84 -5.37 -3.59
C GLN A 668 0.56 -5.98 -3.36
N ARG A 669 1.60 -5.43 -4.00
CA ARG A 669 3.00 -5.82 -3.76
C ARG A 669 3.42 -5.52 -2.32
N ARG A 670 3.05 -4.35 -1.77
CA ARG A 670 3.27 -4.02 -0.36
C ARG A 670 2.60 -5.04 0.56
N LEU A 671 1.34 -5.39 0.27
CA LEU A 671 0.61 -6.42 1.02
C LEU A 671 1.34 -7.76 0.98
N LEU A 672 1.82 -8.20 -0.20
CA LEU A 672 2.61 -9.43 -0.36
C LEU A 672 3.87 -9.40 0.50
N HIS A 673 4.64 -8.31 0.45
CA HIS A 673 5.85 -8.17 1.25
C HIS A 673 5.55 -8.23 2.74
N ILE A 674 4.52 -7.52 3.20
CA ILE A 674 4.09 -7.53 4.59
C ILE A 674 3.68 -8.93 5.04
N VAL A 675 2.75 -9.57 4.33
CA VAL A 675 2.29 -10.93 4.65
C VAL A 675 3.45 -11.93 4.58
N GLY A 676 4.36 -11.78 3.62
CA GLY A 676 5.57 -12.60 3.48
C GLY A 676 6.50 -12.48 4.69
N ILE A 677 6.76 -11.26 5.17
CA ILE A 677 7.58 -11.00 6.34
C ILE A 677 6.93 -11.56 7.60
N PHE A 678 5.66 -11.32 7.79
CA PHE A 678 4.93 -11.89 8.93
C PHE A 678 4.92 -13.42 8.89
N THR A 679 4.79 -14.00 7.70
CA THR A 679 4.90 -15.45 7.51
C THR A 679 6.28 -15.95 7.91
N LEU A 680 7.35 -15.23 7.51
CA LEU A 680 8.72 -15.56 7.89
C LEU A 680 8.91 -15.47 9.42
N VAL A 681 8.44 -14.41 10.06
CA VAL A 681 8.51 -14.22 11.52
C VAL A 681 7.72 -15.31 12.25
N ALA A 682 6.51 -15.59 11.81
CA ALA A 682 5.68 -16.66 12.38
C ALA A 682 6.38 -18.03 12.24
N LEU A 683 6.99 -18.29 11.10
CA LEU A 683 7.75 -19.51 10.83
C LEU A 683 8.98 -19.63 11.74
N LEU A 684 9.72 -18.54 11.94
CA LEU A 684 10.88 -18.51 12.85
C LEU A 684 10.44 -18.78 14.30
N ILE A 685 9.39 -18.11 14.78
CA ILE A 685 8.86 -18.32 16.14
C ILE A 685 8.35 -19.77 16.29
N SER A 686 7.65 -20.31 15.28
CA SER A 686 7.18 -21.71 15.27
C SER A 686 8.34 -22.69 15.34
N SER A 687 9.35 -22.48 14.51
CA SER A 687 10.54 -23.35 14.45
C SER A 687 11.27 -23.35 15.80
N LEU A 688 11.47 -22.16 16.39
CA LEU A 688 12.09 -22.01 17.70
C LEU A 688 11.23 -22.69 18.79
N GLY A 689 9.91 -22.56 18.74
CA GLY A 689 8.98 -23.23 19.63
C GLY A 689 9.02 -24.75 19.52
N LEU A 690 8.97 -25.27 18.31
CA LEU A 690 9.09 -26.70 18.01
C LEU A 690 10.44 -27.25 18.46
N PHE A 691 11.53 -26.52 18.18
CA PHE A 691 12.87 -26.89 18.59
C PHE A 691 12.99 -27.04 20.09
N ALA A 692 12.51 -26.03 20.86
CA ALA A 692 12.57 -26.03 22.31
C ALA A 692 11.66 -27.10 22.93
N MET A 693 10.45 -27.31 22.36
CA MET A 693 9.53 -28.36 22.81
C MET A 693 10.05 -29.76 22.51
N ALA A 694 10.71 -29.95 21.36
CA ALA A 694 11.36 -31.22 21.04
C ALA A 694 12.49 -31.50 22.03
N ALA A 695 13.34 -30.52 22.33
CA ALA A 695 14.40 -30.65 23.33
C ALA A 695 13.86 -31.02 24.69
N TYR A 696 12.75 -30.35 25.14
CA TYR A 696 12.10 -30.69 26.40
C TYR A 696 11.52 -32.11 26.39
N TYR A 697 10.79 -32.50 25.35
CA TYR A 697 10.20 -33.83 25.24
C TYR A 697 11.27 -34.94 25.26
N ILE A 698 12.37 -34.69 24.57
CA ILE A 698 13.53 -35.60 24.57
C ILE A 698 14.12 -35.72 25.98
N GLN A 699 14.34 -34.60 26.65
CA GLN A 699 14.88 -34.60 28.03
C GLN A 699 13.95 -35.37 28.99
N GLN A 700 12.64 -35.25 28.82
CA GLN A 700 11.67 -35.99 29.60
C GLN A 700 11.70 -37.50 29.35
N LYS A 701 12.00 -37.91 28.12
CA LYS A 701 12.03 -39.28 27.65
C LYS A 701 13.42 -39.92 27.71
N ARG A 702 14.42 -39.19 28.18
CA ARG A 702 15.83 -39.62 28.15
C ARG A 702 16.03 -41.00 28.81
N GLN A 703 15.43 -41.29 29.96
CA GLN A 703 15.52 -42.57 30.62
C GLN A 703 14.82 -43.68 29.79
N GLU A 704 13.62 -43.42 29.25
CA GLU A 704 12.91 -44.39 28.42
C GLU A 704 13.70 -44.74 27.14
N ILE A 705 14.32 -43.72 26.53
CA ILE A 705 15.18 -43.86 25.35
C ILE A 705 16.42 -44.70 25.72
N ALA A 706 17.08 -44.43 26.85
CA ALA A 706 18.27 -45.15 27.31
C ALA A 706 17.94 -46.62 27.57
N VAL A 707 16.87 -46.90 28.32
CA VAL A 707 16.40 -48.29 28.57
C VAL A 707 16.13 -49.02 27.28
N ARG A 708 15.38 -48.47 26.34
CA ARG A 708 15.09 -49.12 25.08
C ARG A 708 16.35 -49.40 24.24
N ARG A 709 17.33 -48.47 24.26
CA ARG A 709 18.61 -48.71 23.59
C ARG A 709 19.39 -49.85 24.19
N VAL A 710 19.40 -49.97 25.51
CA VAL A 710 20.01 -51.13 26.19
C VAL A 710 19.32 -52.42 25.78
N PHE A 711 18.01 -52.42 25.56
CA PHE A 711 17.24 -53.56 25.06
C PHE A 711 17.30 -53.76 23.53
N GLY A 712 18.21 -53.05 22.82
CA GLY A 712 18.52 -53.31 21.41
C GLY A 712 17.77 -52.45 20.39
N ALA A 713 17.02 -51.41 20.80
CA ALA A 713 16.34 -50.53 19.86
C ALA A 713 17.35 -49.73 19.00
N SER A 714 17.13 -49.73 17.70
CA SER A 714 18.02 -49.03 16.77
C SER A 714 17.86 -47.49 16.84
N ARG A 715 18.94 -46.76 16.47
CA ARG A 715 18.88 -45.29 16.36
C ARG A 715 17.75 -44.80 15.44
N ARG A 716 17.59 -45.47 14.30
CA ARG A 716 16.56 -45.15 13.29
C ARG A 716 15.15 -45.30 13.84
N GLU A 717 14.91 -46.32 14.61
CA GLU A 717 13.61 -46.58 15.23
C GLU A 717 13.23 -45.50 16.25
N MET A 718 14.17 -45.09 17.09
CA MET A 718 13.98 -43.99 18.04
C MET A 718 13.72 -42.65 17.36
N LEU A 719 14.51 -42.31 16.33
CA LEU A 719 14.30 -41.12 15.52
C LEU A 719 12.93 -41.11 14.87
N THR A 720 12.55 -42.18 14.18
CA THR A 720 11.27 -42.29 13.50
C THR A 720 10.09 -42.12 14.46
N ARG A 721 10.19 -42.69 15.64
CA ARG A 721 9.14 -42.58 16.66
C ARG A 721 8.97 -41.18 17.21
N LEU A 722 10.09 -40.47 17.46
CA LEU A 722 10.07 -39.10 17.92
C LEU A 722 9.51 -38.16 16.86
N VAL A 723 10.01 -38.26 15.63
CA VAL A 723 9.58 -37.41 14.51
C VAL A 723 8.11 -37.68 14.15
N ARG A 724 7.66 -38.94 14.11
CA ARG A 724 6.28 -39.28 13.73
C ARG A 724 5.22 -38.57 14.58
N ASN A 725 5.48 -38.39 15.88
CA ASN A 725 4.53 -37.71 16.76
C ASN A 725 4.34 -36.24 16.41
N PHE A 726 5.43 -35.53 16.04
CA PHE A 726 5.35 -34.13 15.63
C PHE A 726 4.78 -34.00 14.21
N MET A 727 5.15 -34.91 13.31
CA MET A 727 4.60 -34.92 11.93
C MET A 727 3.10 -35.22 11.92
N ALA A 728 2.61 -36.06 12.83
CA ALA A 728 1.16 -36.28 12.98
C ALA A 728 0.42 -35.00 13.37
N LEU A 729 1.01 -34.15 14.24
CA LEU A 729 0.44 -32.84 14.60
C LEU A 729 0.40 -31.89 13.40
N VAL A 730 1.46 -31.88 12.58
CA VAL A 730 1.49 -31.10 11.34
C VAL A 730 0.42 -31.59 10.36
N GLY A 731 0.25 -32.90 10.24
CA GLY A 731 -0.81 -33.49 9.42
C GLY A 731 -2.22 -33.08 9.87
N VAL A 732 -2.49 -33.14 11.19
CA VAL A 732 -3.77 -32.66 11.75
C VAL A 732 -3.94 -31.16 11.49
N ALA A 733 -2.88 -30.36 11.70
CA ALA A 733 -2.90 -28.93 11.43
C ALA A 733 -3.20 -28.63 9.95
N PHE A 734 -2.63 -29.40 9.03
CA PHE A 734 -2.88 -29.26 7.60
C PHE A 734 -4.36 -29.49 7.26
N VAL A 735 -4.97 -30.55 7.79
CA VAL A 735 -6.40 -30.85 7.56
C VAL A 735 -7.30 -29.72 8.06
N ILE A 736 -6.94 -29.04 9.15
CA ILE A 736 -7.70 -27.91 9.70
C ILE A 736 -7.39 -26.61 8.93
N ALA A 737 -6.15 -26.39 8.56
CA ALA A 737 -5.69 -25.15 7.91
C ALA A 737 -6.27 -24.96 6.51
N VAL A 738 -6.37 -26.06 5.72
CA VAL A 738 -6.81 -25.99 4.32
C VAL A 738 -8.23 -25.41 4.18
N PRO A 739 -9.27 -25.89 4.89
CA PRO A 739 -10.61 -25.30 4.81
C PRO A 739 -10.64 -23.82 5.19
N ILE A 740 -9.91 -23.44 6.24
CA ILE A 740 -9.83 -22.04 6.71
C ILE A 740 -9.20 -21.17 5.63
N ALA A 741 -8.06 -21.61 5.07
CA ALA A 741 -7.36 -20.88 4.02
C ALA A 741 -8.22 -20.78 2.75
N VAL A 742 -8.86 -21.86 2.32
CA VAL A 742 -9.73 -21.85 1.13
C VAL A 742 -10.88 -20.87 1.32
N TRP A 743 -11.54 -20.86 2.48
CA TRP A 743 -12.64 -19.95 2.76
C TRP A 743 -12.20 -18.48 2.72
N GLY A 744 -11.12 -18.13 3.42
CA GLY A 744 -10.62 -16.76 3.47
C GLY A 744 -10.10 -16.26 2.12
N LEU A 745 -9.33 -17.10 1.41
CA LEU A 745 -8.74 -16.74 0.13
C LEU A 745 -9.77 -16.65 -1.00
N ARG A 746 -10.83 -17.50 -0.99
CA ARG A 746 -11.93 -17.35 -1.94
C ARG A 746 -12.60 -15.99 -1.79
N ARG A 747 -12.93 -15.60 -0.54
CA ARG A 747 -13.60 -14.34 -0.28
C ARG A 747 -12.72 -13.14 -0.67
N TRP A 748 -11.42 -13.21 -0.42
CA TRP A 748 -10.48 -12.17 -0.84
C TRP A 748 -10.36 -12.08 -2.37
N LEU A 749 -10.30 -13.21 -3.07
CA LEU A 749 -10.23 -13.23 -4.53
C LEU A 749 -11.53 -12.77 -5.21
N GLU A 750 -12.68 -12.81 -4.53
CA GLU A 750 -13.95 -12.28 -5.05
C GLU A 750 -13.95 -10.77 -5.26
N GLU A 751 -13.03 -10.04 -4.61
CA GLU A 751 -12.84 -8.59 -4.82
C GLU A 751 -12.19 -8.28 -6.19
N TYR A 752 -11.64 -9.29 -6.89
CA TYR A 752 -10.94 -9.10 -8.16
C TYR A 752 -11.79 -9.63 -9.33
N SER A 753 -11.94 -8.81 -10.38
CA SER A 753 -12.58 -9.22 -11.65
C SER A 753 -11.74 -10.28 -12.38
N VAL A 754 -10.43 -10.07 -12.45
CA VAL A 754 -9.45 -11.01 -12.98
C VAL A 754 -8.76 -11.73 -11.83
N ARG A 755 -9.02 -13.04 -11.69
CA ARG A 755 -8.56 -13.83 -10.55
C ARG A 755 -8.03 -15.20 -10.92
N ILE A 756 -7.02 -15.67 -10.17
CA ILE A 756 -6.52 -17.03 -10.31
C ILE A 756 -7.51 -18.06 -9.75
N ALA A 757 -7.51 -19.25 -10.33
CA ALA A 757 -8.18 -20.39 -9.71
C ALA A 757 -7.35 -20.91 -8.51
N LEU A 758 -8.00 -21.10 -7.36
CA LEU A 758 -7.35 -21.70 -6.20
C LEU A 758 -7.02 -23.18 -6.47
N SER A 759 -5.77 -23.41 -6.83
CA SER A 759 -5.28 -24.77 -7.07
C SER A 759 -4.96 -25.50 -5.76
N PRO A 760 -5.33 -26.79 -5.62
CA PRO A 760 -4.92 -27.64 -4.49
C PRO A 760 -3.40 -27.67 -4.26
N TRP A 761 -2.64 -27.45 -5.31
CA TRP A 761 -1.18 -27.40 -5.27
C TRP A 761 -0.64 -26.31 -4.33
N ILE A 762 -1.30 -25.14 -4.22
CA ILE A 762 -0.92 -24.06 -3.32
C ILE A 762 -0.90 -24.55 -1.86
N PHE A 763 -1.94 -25.25 -1.46
CA PHE A 763 -2.07 -25.77 -0.10
C PHE A 763 -1.10 -26.92 0.16
N LEU A 764 -0.89 -27.79 -0.82
CA LEU A 764 0.11 -28.85 -0.73
C LEU A 764 1.52 -28.29 -0.57
N ALA A 765 1.89 -27.25 -1.33
CA ALA A 765 3.17 -26.58 -1.21
C ALA A 765 3.35 -25.94 0.18
N ALA A 766 2.33 -25.23 0.69
CA ALA A 766 2.35 -24.65 2.03
C ALA A 766 2.49 -25.72 3.12
N GLY A 767 1.74 -26.82 3.03
CA GLY A 767 1.80 -27.92 3.96
C GLY A 767 3.14 -28.65 3.93
N LEU A 768 3.67 -28.92 2.74
CA LEU A 768 4.98 -29.54 2.57
C LEU A 768 6.11 -28.67 3.14
N PHE A 769 6.06 -27.35 2.88
CA PHE A 769 7.05 -26.43 3.43
C PHE A 769 7.02 -26.43 4.97
N ALA A 770 5.83 -26.31 5.57
CA ALA A 770 5.67 -26.39 7.03
C ALA A 770 6.16 -27.74 7.58
N ALA A 771 5.89 -28.85 6.90
CA ALA A 771 6.37 -30.19 7.27
C ALA A 771 7.90 -30.29 7.21
N VAL A 772 8.54 -29.72 6.19
CA VAL A 772 10.01 -29.69 6.06
C VAL A 772 10.64 -28.88 7.20
N VAL A 773 10.10 -27.70 7.50
CA VAL A 773 10.59 -26.87 8.61
C VAL A 773 10.44 -27.59 9.95
N ALA A 774 9.29 -28.23 10.19
CA ALA A 774 9.08 -29.03 11.40
C ALA A 774 10.04 -30.21 11.47
N LEU A 775 10.28 -30.92 10.36
CA LEU A 775 11.20 -32.03 10.28
C LEU A 775 12.66 -31.59 10.59
N LEU A 776 13.09 -30.47 10.02
CA LEU A 776 14.43 -29.93 10.29
C LEU A 776 14.59 -29.55 11.77
N SER A 777 13.60 -28.83 12.33
CA SER A 777 13.61 -28.35 13.71
C SER A 777 13.64 -29.51 14.72
N VAL A 778 12.80 -30.54 14.52
CA VAL A 778 12.70 -31.69 15.41
C VAL A 778 13.77 -32.74 15.12
N GLY A 779 14.09 -32.97 13.85
CA GLY A 779 15.07 -33.97 13.40
C GLY A 779 16.45 -33.73 13.96
N TRP A 780 16.91 -32.48 13.94
CA TRP A 780 18.21 -32.10 14.55
C TRP A 780 18.28 -32.49 16.03
N GLN A 781 17.28 -32.13 16.81
CA GLN A 781 17.23 -32.41 18.25
C GLN A 781 17.10 -33.93 18.51
N SER A 782 16.28 -34.61 17.74
CA SER A 782 16.07 -36.05 17.86
C SER A 782 17.35 -36.85 17.52
N ARG A 783 18.12 -36.39 16.51
CA ARG A 783 19.40 -36.99 16.15
C ARG A 783 20.40 -36.85 17.29
N ARG A 784 20.55 -35.64 17.85
CA ARG A 784 21.45 -35.39 18.99
C ARG A 784 21.11 -36.26 20.23
N ALA A 785 19.83 -36.48 20.45
CA ALA A 785 19.36 -37.31 21.54
C ALA A 785 19.59 -38.83 21.32
N ALA A 786 19.42 -39.27 20.07
CA ALA A 786 19.69 -40.64 19.69
C ALA A 786 21.21 -41.00 19.73
N ASP A 787 22.06 -39.98 19.61
CA ASP A 787 23.52 -40.13 19.68
C ASP A 787 24.10 -40.05 21.10
N ALA A 788 23.28 -39.65 22.12
CA ALA A 788 23.71 -39.57 23.51
C ALA A 788 24.04 -40.94 24.11
N ASP A 789 25.10 -41.01 24.94
CA ASP A 789 25.53 -42.23 25.60
C ASP A 789 24.46 -42.73 26.60
N PRO A 790 23.98 -44.01 26.46
CA PRO A 790 23.01 -44.58 27.36
C PRO A 790 23.48 -44.66 28.83
N VAL A 791 24.78 -44.88 29.07
CA VAL A 791 25.37 -45.03 30.41
C VAL A 791 25.35 -43.73 31.19
N GLU A 792 25.71 -42.59 30.54
CA GLU A 792 25.59 -41.26 31.14
C GLU A 792 24.13 -40.88 31.43
N SER A 793 23.20 -41.35 30.58
CA SER A 793 21.79 -41.07 30.69
C SER A 793 21.07 -41.81 31.82
N LEU A 794 21.65 -42.89 32.31
CA LEU A 794 21.14 -43.70 33.43
C LEU A 794 21.76 -43.29 34.80
N LYS A 795 22.92 -42.62 34.80
CA LYS A 795 23.61 -42.12 36.01
C LYS A 795 23.05 -40.82 36.55
N ASN A 796 22.36 -39.98 35.70
CA ASN A 796 21.70 -38.75 36.07
C ASN A 796 20.16 -38.92 36.09
#